data_6b2cbd4a27f262bd23f85fb612e698b4
#
_entry.id   6b2cbd4a27f262bd23f85fb612e698b4
#
_cell.length_a   1.000
_cell.length_b   1.000
_cell.length_c   1.000
_cell.angle_alpha   90.00
_cell.angle_beta   90.00
_cell.angle_gamma   90.00
#
_symmetry.space_group_name_H-M   'P 1'
#
loop_
_entity.id
_entity.type
_entity.pdbx_description
1 polymer ?
#
loop_
_entity_poly.entity_id
_entity_poly.type
_entity_poly.pdbx_seq_one_letter_code
_entity_poly.pdbx_strand_id
1 'polypeptide(L)'
;MSNLVIVESPAKAKTIKKYLGKNYDVTSSMGHIRDLPPKRLSVDVKKNFEPKYQVIKGKEEIVKELKEKAKKADKVILATDPDREGEAISWHLANLLGLDLNDKNRVTFNEITKNGVETGIKSPRKVDLDLVGAQQTRRVLDRLVGYKVSPFLSQKIYKGLSAGRVQSVALRMIVDREDEIRKFVPKEYWSIDAQFIPKGMRKSFPAAFYGDEKGKIEIDNEKKANEILTDLDGSNFEIGKLKKGKRKRNPAPPFITSTLQQEASRKLGFTAKRTMLAAQQLYEGIELEGKGLMGLITYMRTDSLRVSKEALDGARSYILDVWGKKYLPEEARVFKTKANAQDGHEAIRPTDPSLAPDAVKASLSNDQFKIYKLVWERFIASQMANCLQNTTKVEVYASKENSEKKYIFKASTYTIAFDGFMALYVEGKDIAEEKAKAFPELAEGMPVKAKSIVPNQHFTEPPPRYTEASLIKSLEEEGIGRPSTYASIISTITAREYVKKEAKILRPTELGEVVNKLMKERFSSIVNLKFTAQMENNLDEVAEGKITWTEPLSKFYEDLMKMLEKAKKEMEGVKIFLEEDKIDKTCELCGKPMVIKRGRYGKFIGCSGYPECKNIQKLVEEIGVTCPKCGGNVIKRQTKRKRDFYGCSNFPNCHFISWDEPLNEKCPKCGEILFKKNGKKIKIYCKGEGCGYERTSENE
;
A
#
# COMPACT_ATOMS: atom_id res chain seq x y z
N MET A 1 45.34 -2.18 13.03
CA MET A 1 43.97 -2.54 13.46
C MET A 1 43.01 -1.82 12.55
N SER A 2 41.75 -2.24 12.47
CA SER A 2 40.76 -1.64 11.54
C SER A 2 39.53 -1.14 12.28
N ASN A 3 38.86 -0.12 11.74
CA ASN A 3 37.59 0.34 12.28
C ASN A 3 36.48 -0.67 11.98
N LEU A 4 35.63 -0.96 12.96
CA LEU A 4 34.46 -1.81 12.77
C LEU A 4 33.23 -0.98 12.41
N VAL A 5 32.62 -1.25 11.27
CA VAL A 5 31.34 -0.64 10.85
C VAL A 5 30.23 -1.67 10.95
N ILE A 6 29.20 -1.37 11.73
CA ILE A 6 28.05 -2.27 11.92
C ILE A 6 26.81 -1.67 11.26
N VAL A 7 26.21 -2.41 10.32
CA VAL A 7 24.96 -2.07 9.63
C VAL A 7 23.87 -3.09 9.96
N GLU A 8 22.63 -2.87 9.53
CA GLU A 8 21.53 -3.80 9.84
C GLU A 8 21.43 -4.99 8.88
N SER A 9 21.90 -4.90 7.63
CA SER A 9 21.73 -5.98 6.65
C SER A 9 23.04 -6.42 6.00
N PRO A 10 23.16 -7.71 5.63
CA PRO A 10 24.34 -8.21 4.92
C PRO A 10 24.54 -7.60 3.54
N ALA A 11 23.44 -7.28 2.84
CA ALA A 11 23.50 -6.64 1.53
C ALA A 11 24.14 -5.27 1.64
N LYS A 12 23.69 -4.44 2.60
CA LYS A 12 24.25 -3.12 2.89
C LYS A 12 25.72 -3.21 3.33
N ALA A 13 26.06 -4.22 4.15
CA ALA A 13 27.45 -4.45 4.57
C ALA A 13 28.37 -4.71 3.37
N LYS A 14 27.94 -5.55 2.42
CA LYS A 14 28.69 -5.87 1.21
C LYS A 14 28.93 -4.64 0.34
N THR A 15 27.91 -3.79 0.17
CA THR A 15 28.00 -2.56 -0.63
C THR A 15 28.97 -1.55 0.01
N ILE A 16 28.80 -1.28 1.31
CA ILE A 16 29.60 -0.29 2.04
C ILE A 16 31.09 -0.72 2.13
N LYS A 17 31.35 -2.03 2.37
CA LYS A 17 32.71 -2.57 2.43
C LYS A 17 33.52 -2.26 1.17
N LYS A 18 32.84 -2.31 -0.02
CA LYS A 18 33.48 -1.97 -1.29
C LYS A 18 33.99 -0.53 -1.34
N TYR A 19 33.30 0.41 -0.71
CA TYR A 19 33.65 1.83 -0.75
C TYR A 19 34.67 2.23 0.32
N LEU A 20 34.67 1.58 1.49
CA LEU A 20 35.52 1.96 2.62
C LEU A 20 36.93 1.37 2.59
N GLY A 21 37.17 0.34 1.77
CA GLY A 21 38.49 -0.25 1.61
C GLY A 21 38.98 -1.08 2.81
N LYS A 22 40.33 -1.31 2.88
CA LYS A 22 40.94 -2.30 3.80
C LYS A 22 40.97 -1.85 5.27
N ASN A 23 40.84 -0.55 5.54
CA ASN A 23 40.93 0.00 6.90
C ASN A 23 39.64 -0.16 7.72
N TYR A 24 38.60 -0.75 7.11
CA TYR A 24 37.30 -0.96 7.73
C TYR A 24 36.87 -2.42 7.63
N ASP A 25 36.52 -3.02 8.76
CA ASP A 25 35.75 -4.27 8.80
C ASP A 25 34.26 -3.92 8.85
N VAL A 26 33.50 -4.32 7.81
CA VAL A 26 32.07 -4.02 7.72
C VAL A 26 31.29 -5.29 7.94
N THR A 27 30.40 -5.28 8.94
CA THR A 27 29.57 -6.43 9.32
C THR A 27 28.13 -6.01 9.56
N SER A 28 27.23 -6.97 9.77
CA SER A 28 25.81 -6.67 9.99
C SER A 28 25.26 -7.29 11.27
N SER A 29 24.30 -6.60 11.91
CA SER A 29 23.53 -7.12 13.03
C SER A 29 22.39 -8.08 12.61
N MET A 30 22.17 -8.22 11.30
CA MET A 30 21.03 -8.99 10.77
C MET A 30 19.67 -8.47 11.28
N GLY A 31 19.50 -7.12 11.35
CA GLY A 31 18.33 -6.46 11.91
C GLY A 31 18.41 -6.26 13.42
N HIS A 32 17.27 -6.22 14.11
CA HIS A 32 17.23 -6.10 15.56
C HIS A 32 17.91 -7.28 16.25
N ILE A 33 18.70 -6.96 17.29
CA ILE A 33 19.42 -7.95 18.12
C ILE A 33 18.85 -8.09 19.53
N ARG A 34 18.15 -7.07 20.02
CA ARG A 34 17.42 -7.08 21.30
C ARG A 34 15.95 -6.70 21.07
N ASP A 35 15.07 -7.29 21.84
CA ASP A 35 13.65 -6.93 21.89
C ASP A 35 13.05 -7.34 23.24
N LEU A 36 11.82 -6.91 23.50
CA LEU A 36 11.04 -7.35 24.65
C LEU A 36 10.68 -8.84 24.53
N PRO A 37 10.80 -9.65 25.61
CA PRO A 37 10.41 -11.06 25.61
C PRO A 37 9.03 -11.31 25.01
N PRO A 38 8.86 -12.31 24.08
CA PRO A 38 7.62 -12.46 23.33
C PRO A 38 6.44 -13.05 24.13
N LYS A 39 6.68 -13.55 25.34
CA LYS A 39 5.62 -14.19 26.17
C LYS A 39 5.21 -13.38 27.39
N ARG A 40 5.84 -12.25 27.66
CA ARG A 40 5.60 -11.39 28.85
C ARG A 40 5.44 -9.94 28.42
N LEU A 41 4.75 -9.15 29.24
CA LEU A 41 4.64 -7.71 29.02
C LEU A 41 6.03 -7.05 28.97
N SER A 42 6.87 -7.38 29.96
CA SER A 42 8.29 -6.95 30.07
C SER A 42 8.47 -5.42 30.02
N VAL A 43 7.47 -4.71 30.53
CA VAL A 43 7.47 -3.27 30.75
C VAL A 43 7.08 -3.05 32.22
N ASP A 44 7.94 -2.36 32.97
CA ASP A 44 7.68 -2.07 34.37
C ASP A 44 6.94 -0.73 34.50
N VAL A 45 5.60 -0.81 34.54
CA VAL A 45 4.72 0.36 34.60
C VAL A 45 4.97 1.21 35.85
N LYS A 46 5.37 0.58 36.98
CA LYS A 46 5.65 1.28 38.23
C LYS A 46 6.97 2.02 38.23
N LYS A 47 7.90 1.63 37.32
CA LYS A 47 9.18 2.28 37.12
C LYS A 47 9.22 3.03 35.79
N ASN A 48 8.34 4.01 35.63
CA ASN A 48 8.28 4.88 34.44
C ASN A 48 8.29 4.09 33.10
N PHE A 49 7.54 2.98 33.03
CA PHE A 49 7.47 2.13 31.83
C PHE A 49 8.79 1.51 31.37
N GLU A 50 9.74 1.32 32.28
CA GLU A 50 11.06 0.76 31.96
C GLU A 50 10.95 -0.56 31.18
N PRO A 51 11.48 -0.63 29.94
CA PRO A 51 11.40 -1.83 29.12
C PRO A 51 12.55 -2.80 29.46
N LYS A 52 12.22 -4.07 29.72
CA LYS A 52 13.19 -5.14 30.00
C LYS A 52 13.56 -5.86 28.72
N TYR A 53 14.60 -5.39 28.02
CA TYR A 53 15.10 -5.99 26.79
C TYR A 53 15.94 -7.24 27.03
N GLN A 54 15.85 -8.18 26.10
CA GLN A 54 16.73 -9.36 26.03
C GLN A 54 17.24 -9.56 24.61
N VAL A 55 18.33 -10.31 24.44
CA VAL A 55 18.78 -10.78 23.12
C VAL A 55 17.71 -11.63 22.48
N ILE A 56 17.44 -11.40 21.20
CA ILE A 56 16.44 -12.17 20.45
C ILE A 56 16.96 -13.59 20.26
N LYS A 57 16.11 -14.58 20.55
CA LYS A 57 16.45 -15.98 20.39
C LYS A 57 16.96 -16.30 18.98
N GLY A 58 18.15 -16.90 18.89
CA GLY A 58 18.85 -17.21 17.64
C GLY A 58 19.78 -16.09 17.15
N LYS A 59 19.98 -15.04 17.95
CA LYS A 59 20.94 -13.95 17.70
C LYS A 59 22.17 -13.99 18.60
N GLU A 60 22.26 -14.98 19.48
CA GLU A 60 23.30 -15.11 20.47
C GLU A 60 24.69 -15.20 19.82
N GLU A 61 24.82 -15.97 18.74
CA GLU A 61 26.09 -16.13 18.00
C GLU A 61 26.52 -14.84 17.32
N ILE A 62 25.57 -14.12 16.70
CA ILE A 62 25.83 -12.81 16.08
C ILE A 62 26.32 -11.82 17.12
N VAL A 63 25.67 -11.77 18.28
CA VAL A 63 26.09 -10.89 19.39
C VAL A 63 27.49 -11.24 19.86
N LYS A 64 27.82 -12.53 19.96
CA LYS A 64 29.17 -12.98 20.35
C LYS A 64 30.22 -12.56 19.33
N GLU A 65 29.97 -12.78 18.04
CA GLU A 65 30.84 -12.35 16.94
C GLU A 65 31.07 -10.82 16.95
N LEU A 66 29.97 -10.03 17.10
CA LEU A 66 30.08 -8.59 17.16
C LEU A 66 30.91 -8.10 18.35
N LYS A 67 30.76 -8.73 19.53
CA LYS A 67 31.58 -8.41 20.71
C LYS A 67 33.06 -8.73 20.50
N GLU A 68 33.38 -9.85 19.86
CA GLU A 68 34.76 -10.24 19.57
C GLU A 68 35.40 -9.27 18.56
N LYS A 69 34.68 -8.88 17.53
CA LYS A 69 35.13 -7.88 16.54
C LYS A 69 35.33 -6.49 17.16
N ALA A 70 34.33 -6.06 17.99
CA ALA A 70 34.42 -4.76 18.65
C ALA A 70 35.63 -4.63 19.58
N LYS A 71 35.98 -5.70 20.31
CA LYS A 71 37.20 -5.72 21.16
C LYS A 71 38.49 -5.59 20.38
N LYS A 72 38.54 -6.01 19.12
CA LYS A 72 39.72 -5.98 18.25
C LYS A 72 39.81 -4.70 17.42
N ALA A 73 38.72 -3.92 17.33
CA ALA A 73 38.66 -2.73 16.52
C ALA A 73 39.21 -1.48 17.26
N ASP A 74 39.84 -0.58 16.52
CA ASP A 74 40.26 0.71 17.05
C ASP A 74 39.07 1.62 17.36
N LYS A 75 38.04 1.55 16.52
CA LYS A 75 36.78 2.29 16.66
C LYS A 75 35.63 1.48 16.15
N VAL A 76 34.48 1.55 16.85
CA VAL A 76 33.23 0.98 16.41
C VAL A 76 32.32 2.08 15.88
N ILE A 77 31.80 1.90 14.65
CA ILE A 77 30.91 2.84 13.96
C ILE A 77 29.57 2.14 13.73
N LEU A 78 28.50 2.77 14.20
CA LEU A 78 27.14 2.28 14.07
C LEU A 78 26.47 2.96 12.86
N ALA A 79 26.30 2.21 11.77
CA ALA A 79 25.88 2.72 10.46
C ALA A 79 24.53 2.17 9.99
N THR A 80 23.58 2.06 10.92
CA THR A 80 22.20 1.62 10.63
C THR A 80 21.39 2.71 9.91
N ASP A 81 20.19 2.36 9.44
CA ASP A 81 19.33 3.26 8.67
C ASP A 81 19.06 4.61 9.39
N PRO A 82 18.76 5.68 8.65
CA PRO A 82 18.57 7.01 9.23
C PRO A 82 17.22 7.23 9.91
N ASP A 83 16.40 6.19 10.13
CA ASP A 83 15.10 6.30 10.80
C ASP A 83 15.17 5.91 12.30
N ARG A 84 14.04 6.06 13.00
CA ARG A 84 13.91 5.70 14.44
C ARG A 84 14.27 4.25 14.74
N GLU A 85 13.95 3.33 13.82
CA GLU A 85 14.27 1.91 14.00
C GLU A 85 15.78 1.67 13.91
N GLY A 86 16.46 2.32 12.94
CA GLY A 86 17.91 2.27 12.83
C GLY A 86 18.60 2.90 14.05
N GLU A 87 18.07 4.02 14.59
CA GLU A 87 18.60 4.63 15.79
C GLU A 87 18.47 3.71 17.01
N ALA A 88 17.32 3.05 17.17
CA ALA A 88 17.12 2.06 18.23
C ALA A 88 18.03 0.85 18.08
N ILE A 89 18.27 0.36 16.85
CA ILE A 89 19.25 -0.72 16.61
C ILE A 89 20.63 -0.28 17.02
N SER A 90 21.06 0.94 16.66
CA SER A 90 22.36 1.51 17.09
C SER A 90 22.48 1.61 18.61
N TRP A 91 21.45 2.09 19.28
CA TRP A 91 21.40 2.16 20.75
C TRP A 91 21.49 0.77 21.39
N HIS A 92 20.78 -0.22 20.86
CA HIS A 92 20.86 -1.60 21.34
C HIS A 92 22.25 -2.20 21.13
N LEU A 93 22.90 -1.91 20.00
CA LEU A 93 24.28 -2.32 19.72
C LEU A 93 25.26 -1.66 20.70
N ALA A 94 25.16 -0.34 20.89
CA ALA A 94 26.02 0.39 21.84
C ALA A 94 25.94 -0.22 23.25
N ASN A 95 24.73 -0.46 23.74
CA ASN A 95 24.51 -1.11 25.05
C ASN A 95 25.13 -2.53 25.15
N LEU A 96 24.99 -3.35 24.09
CA LEU A 96 25.53 -4.73 24.10
C LEU A 96 27.04 -4.78 23.96
N LEU A 97 27.63 -3.81 23.29
CA LEU A 97 29.08 -3.71 23.05
C LEU A 97 29.80 -2.89 24.12
N GLY A 98 29.06 -2.25 25.04
CA GLY A 98 29.63 -1.39 26.09
C GLY A 98 30.24 -0.09 25.56
N LEU A 99 29.64 0.47 24.47
CA LEU A 99 30.10 1.75 23.90
C LEU A 99 29.52 2.92 24.71
N ASP A 100 30.30 4.00 24.86
CA ASP A 100 29.82 5.23 25.44
C ASP A 100 28.85 5.92 24.47
N LEU A 101 27.63 6.22 24.92
CA LEU A 101 26.61 6.91 24.12
C LEU A 101 26.96 8.39 23.86
N ASN A 102 27.95 8.94 24.61
CA ASN A 102 28.46 10.29 24.40
C ASN A 102 29.49 10.37 23.26
N ASP A 103 30.04 9.24 22.83
CA ASP A 103 30.96 9.19 21.73
C ASP A 103 30.27 9.40 20.37
N LYS A 104 31.00 10.04 19.45
CA LYS A 104 30.58 10.18 18.05
C LYS A 104 30.86 8.90 17.28
N ASN A 105 29.99 7.93 17.46
CA ASN A 105 30.11 6.60 16.83
C ASN A 105 28.94 6.24 15.91
N ARG A 106 27.97 7.13 15.72
CA ARG A 106 26.79 6.96 14.87
C ARG A 106 26.97 7.68 13.54
N VAL A 107 26.76 6.98 12.43
CA VAL A 107 26.74 7.55 11.07
C VAL A 107 25.45 7.11 10.34
N THR A 108 24.98 7.92 9.41
CA THR A 108 23.79 7.64 8.59
C THR A 108 24.08 7.89 7.12
N PHE A 109 23.39 7.17 6.24
CA PHE A 109 23.51 7.31 4.79
C PHE A 109 22.13 7.49 4.17
N ASN A 110 21.90 8.61 3.49
CA ASN A 110 20.69 8.82 2.72
C ASN A 110 20.71 8.03 1.39
N GLU A 111 21.90 7.69 0.91
CA GLU A 111 22.13 6.86 -0.27
C GLU A 111 23.40 6.02 -0.09
N ILE A 112 23.41 4.83 -0.66
CA ILE A 112 24.55 3.90 -0.59
C ILE A 112 25.37 4.01 -1.88
N THR A 113 25.94 5.18 -2.08
CA THR A 113 26.91 5.50 -3.14
C THR A 113 28.26 5.72 -2.52
N LYS A 114 29.34 5.77 -3.34
CA LYS A 114 30.71 6.08 -2.83
C LYS A 114 30.73 7.42 -2.09
N ASN A 115 30.19 8.46 -2.73
CA ASN A 115 30.14 9.81 -2.14
C ASN A 115 29.28 9.86 -0.87
N GLY A 116 28.09 9.24 -0.89
CA GLY A 116 27.20 9.20 0.27
C GLY A 116 27.81 8.49 1.46
N VAL A 117 28.51 7.36 1.23
CA VAL A 117 29.19 6.61 2.29
C VAL A 117 30.40 7.35 2.83
N GLU A 118 31.27 7.91 1.97
CA GLU A 118 32.46 8.68 2.40
C GLU A 118 32.05 9.92 3.18
N THR A 119 31.01 10.64 2.75
CA THR A 119 30.48 11.82 3.45
C THR A 119 29.90 11.45 4.82
N GLY A 120 29.13 10.38 4.89
CA GLY A 120 28.54 9.92 6.14
C GLY A 120 29.61 9.49 7.16
N ILE A 121 30.63 8.76 6.74
CA ILE A 121 31.77 8.34 7.63
C ILE A 121 32.55 9.55 8.18
N LYS A 122 32.66 10.62 7.41
CA LYS A 122 33.33 11.86 7.85
C LYS A 122 32.47 12.71 8.79
N SER A 123 31.21 12.43 8.94
CA SER A 123 30.26 13.20 9.74
C SER A 123 29.61 12.36 10.87
N PRO A 124 30.43 11.76 11.78
CA PRO A 124 29.92 10.97 12.88
C PRO A 124 29.27 11.85 13.94
N ARG A 125 28.18 11.38 14.51
CA ARG A 125 27.43 12.01 15.60
C ARG A 125 27.22 11.06 16.78
N LYS A 126 26.69 11.56 17.87
CA LYS A 126 26.19 10.73 18.97
C LYS A 126 24.92 9.98 18.55
N VAL A 127 24.61 8.88 19.24
CA VAL A 127 23.29 8.28 19.16
C VAL A 127 22.26 9.27 19.68
N ASP A 128 21.21 9.49 18.91
CA ASP A 128 20.12 10.40 19.24
C ASP A 128 19.14 9.71 20.20
N LEU A 129 19.18 10.12 21.47
CA LEU A 129 18.36 9.50 22.52
C LEU A 129 16.88 9.88 22.41
N ASP A 130 16.54 10.98 21.76
CA ASP A 130 15.16 11.40 21.55
C ASP A 130 14.51 10.53 20.47
N LEU A 131 15.21 10.25 19.37
CA LEU A 131 14.79 9.26 18.35
C LEU A 131 14.65 7.85 18.95
N VAL A 132 15.58 7.44 19.82
CA VAL A 132 15.49 6.17 20.56
C VAL A 132 14.25 6.18 21.47
N GLY A 133 14.03 7.28 22.19
CA GLY A 133 12.86 7.47 23.05
C GLY A 133 11.55 7.35 22.29
N ALA A 134 11.46 7.96 21.11
CA ALA A 134 10.28 7.88 20.25
C ALA A 134 10.00 6.43 19.79
N GLN A 135 11.04 5.67 19.43
CA GLN A 135 10.89 4.25 19.09
C GLN A 135 10.49 3.41 20.32
N GLN A 136 11.10 3.66 21.48
CA GLN A 136 10.73 2.98 22.73
C GLN A 136 9.28 3.27 23.14
N THR A 137 8.84 4.53 23.09
CA THR A 137 7.45 4.91 23.36
C THR A 137 6.51 4.12 22.49
N ARG A 138 6.76 4.12 21.20
CA ARG A 138 5.95 3.34 20.24
C ARG A 138 5.96 1.86 20.58
N ARG A 139 7.14 1.27 20.84
CA ARG A 139 7.28 -0.15 21.15
C ARG A 139 6.52 -0.52 22.42
N VAL A 140 6.56 0.33 23.43
CA VAL A 140 5.85 0.15 24.71
C VAL A 140 4.34 0.30 24.50
N LEU A 141 3.87 1.32 23.76
CA LEU A 141 2.46 1.49 23.44
C LEU A 141 1.88 0.25 22.74
N ASP A 142 2.55 -0.21 21.68
CA ASP A 142 2.10 -1.39 20.93
C ASP A 142 2.12 -2.65 21.80
N ARG A 143 3.09 -2.74 22.72
CA ARG A 143 3.18 -3.82 23.71
C ARG A 143 2.01 -3.76 24.72
N LEU A 144 1.70 -2.60 25.25
CA LEU A 144 0.58 -2.42 26.19
C LEU A 144 -0.76 -2.81 25.55
N VAL A 145 -1.06 -2.28 24.36
CA VAL A 145 -2.28 -2.64 23.63
C VAL A 145 -2.32 -4.15 23.32
N GLY A 146 -1.25 -4.68 22.77
CA GLY A 146 -1.16 -6.09 22.38
C GLY A 146 -1.35 -7.05 23.54
N TYR A 147 -0.79 -6.74 24.72
CA TYR A 147 -0.83 -7.65 25.89
C TYR A 147 -2.01 -7.42 26.82
N LYS A 148 -2.68 -6.27 26.75
CA LYS A 148 -3.87 -5.99 27.56
C LYS A 148 -5.16 -6.25 26.79
N VAL A 149 -5.25 -5.84 25.54
CA VAL A 149 -6.49 -5.94 24.73
C VAL A 149 -6.59 -7.27 23.98
N SER A 150 -5.49 -7.80 23.41
CA SER A 150 -5.56 -9.06 22.65
C SER A 150 -6.02 -10.27 23.45
N PRO A 151 -5.62 -10.47 24.73
CA PRO A 151 -6.17 -11.54 25.56
C PRO A 151 -7.69 -11.37 25.80
N PHE A 152 -8.17 -10.14 25.96
CA PHE A 152 -9.59 -9.84 26.12
C PHE A 152 -10.37 -10.26 24.86
N LEU A 153 -9.92 -9.84 23.66
CA LEU A 153 -10.53 -10.26 22.40
C LEU A 153 -10.52 -11.79 22.25
N SER A 154 -9.38 -12.41 22.57
CA SER A 154 -9.22 -13.87 22.49
C SER A 154 -10.13 -14.63 23.44
N GLN A 155 -10.46 -14.07 24.60
CA GLN A 155 -11.39 -14.64 25.57
C GLN A 155 -12.84 -14.47 25.13
N LYS A 156 -13.18 -13.32 24.55
CA LYS A 156 -14.56 -12.95 24.20
C LYS A 156 -15.02 -13.48 22.86
N ILE A 157 -14.11 -13.70 21.91
CA ILE A 157 -14.43 -14.22 20.58
C ILE A 157 -13.79 -15.63 20.43
N TYR A 158 -12.50 -15.73 20.07
CA TYR A 158 -11.75 -16.99 20.04
C TYR A 158 -10.23 -16.77 20.18
N LYS A 159 -9.51 -17.84 20.54
CA LYS A 159 -8.05 -17.78 20.79
C LYS A 159 -7.26 -17.37 19.55
N GLY A 160 -6.27 -16.50 19.75
CA GLY A 160 -5.31 -16.09 18.72
C GLY A 160 -5.61 -14.74 18.06
N LEU A 161 -6.68 -14.07 18.47
CA LEU A 161 -6.95 -12.70 18.04
C LEU A 161 -5.98 -11.71 18.66
N SER A 162 -5.76 -10.62 17.96
CA SER A 162 -4.91 -9.56 18.46
C SER A 162 -5.40 -8.18 18.05
N ALA A 163 -5.28 -7.25 18.98
CA ALA A 163 -5.45 -5.82 18.76
C ALA A 163 -4.09 -5.14 18.60
N GLY A 164 -4.09 -4.04 17.90
CA GLY A 164 -2.97 -3.12 17.81
C GLY A 164 -3.49 -1.74 17.45
N ARG A 165 -2.87 -0.71 17.98
CA ARG A 165 -3.35 0.67 17.89
C ARG A 165 -3.68 1.09 16.45
N VAL A 166 -2.68 1.18 15.59
CA VAL A 166 -2.86 1.68 14.22
C VAL A 166 -3.62 0.70 13.33
N GLN A 167 -3.39 -0.62 13.49
CA GLN A 167 -4.10 -1.63 12.71
C GLN A 167 -5.61 -1.69 13.00
N SER A 168 -6.02 -1.43 14.26
CA SER A 168 -7.44 -1.41 14.62
C SER A 168 -8.14 -0.18 14.04
N VAL A 169 -7.45 0.94 13.91
CA VAL A 169 -7.97 2.12 13.21
C VAL A 169 -8.10 1.88 11.71
N ALA A 170 -7.10 1.28 11.07
CA ALA A 170 -7.19 0.93 9.65
C ALA A 170 -8.36 -0.05 9.36
N LEU A 171 -8.57 -1.03 10.25
CA LEU A 171 -9.73 -1.91 10.18
C LEU A 171 -11.04 -1.12 10.32
N ARG A 172 -11.11 -0.21 11.30
CA ARG A 172 -12.27 0.67 11.49
C ARG A 172 -12.61 1.47 10.24
N MET A 173 -11.64 2.10 9.60
CA MET A 173 -11.86 2.86 8.36
C MET A 173 -12.49 1.99 7.27
N ILE A 174 -12.05 0.75 7.12
CA ILE A 174 -12.59 -0.18 6.13
C ILE A 174 -14.01 -0.60 6.49
N VAL A 175 -14.28 -0.90 7.77
CA VAL A 175 -15.63 -1.29 8.23
C VAL A 175 -16.61 -0.11 8.16
N ASP A 176 -16.19 1.09 8.60
CA ASP A 176 -17.04 2.29 8.53
C ASP A 176 -17.41 2.60 7.06
N ARG A 177 -16.47 2.43 6.11
CA ARG A 177 -16.74 2.55 4.67
C ARG A 177 -17.75 1.49 4.17
N GLU A 178 -17.67 0.26 4.64
CA GLU A 178 -18.65 -0.77 4.28
C GLU A 178 -20.03 -0.46 4.86
N ASP A 179 -20.09 0.10 6.07
CA ASP A 179 -21.34 0.57 6.68
C ASP A 179 -21.95 1.76 5.91
N GLU A 180 -21.13 2.69 5.44
CA GLU A 180 -21.56 3.79 4.56
C GLU A 180 -22.18 3.24 3.28
N ILE A 181 -21.53 2.25 2.64
CA ILE A 181 -22.02 1.61 1.41
C ILE A 181 -23.34 0.89 1.64
N ARG A 182 -23.48 0.16 2.75
CA ARG A 182 -24.70 -0.58 3.09
C ARG A 182 -25.89 0.32 3.40
N LYS A 183 -25.63 1.48 3.99
CA LYS A 183 -26.65 2.48 4.34
C LYS A 183 -26.98 3.42 3.20
N PHE A 184 -26.20 3.39 2.14
CA PHE A 184 -26.38 4.28 1.01
C PHE A 184 -27.67 3.95 0.27
N VAL A 185 -28.48 4.98 0.07
CA VAL A 185 -29.70 4.89 -0.75
C VAL A 185 -29.45 5.63 -2.06
N PRO A 186 -29.42 4.92 -3.18
CA PRO A 186 -29.27 5.56 -4.50
C PRO A 186 -30.39 6.56 -4.74
N LYS A 187 -30.02 7.76 -5.18
CA LYS A 187 -30.97 8.78 -5.62
C LYS A 187 -30.94 8.87 -7.13
N GLU A 188 -32.10 8.82 -7.74
CA GLU A 188 -32.27 9.02 -9.17
C GLU A 188 -31.96 10.46 -9.55
N TYR A 189 -31.29 10.62 -10.66
CA TYR A 189 -31.12 11.91 -11.35
C TYR A 189 -30.94 11.66 -12.85
N TRP A 190 -31.19 12.68 -13.64
CA TRP A 190 -31.11 12.59 -15.09
C TRP A 190 -30.10 13.59 -15.64
N SER A 191 -29.45 13.23 -16.73
CA SER A 191 -28.71 14.16 -17.59
C SER A 191 -29.33 14.16 -18.98
N ILE A 192 -29.20 15.27 -19.67
CA ILE A 192 -29.55 15.37 -21.09
C ILE A 192 -28.27 15.68 -21.83
N ASP A 193 -27.82 14.74 -22.65
CA ASP A 193 -26.61 14.84 -23.41
C ASP A 193 -26.91 15.08 -24.88
N ALA A 194 -26.27 16.05 -25.48
CA ALA A 194 -26.46 16.44 -26.87
C ALA A 194 -25.18 16.26 -27.68
N GLN A 195 -25.33 15.94 -28.96
CA GLN A 195 -24.26 15.99 -29.96
C GLN A 195 -24.60 17.09 -30.95
N PHE A 196 -23.76 18.13 -31.02
CA PHE A 196 -23.97 19.25 -31.92
C PHE A 196 -23.01 19.22 -33.11
N ILE A 197 -23.51 19.56 -34.31
CA ILE A 197 -22.72 19.69 -35.52
C ILE A 197 -22.78 21.16 -35.93
N PRO A 198 -21.66 21.91 -36.00
CA PRO A 198 -21.64 23.28 -36.48
C PRO A 198 -22.02 23.34 -37.98
N LYS A 199 -22.75 24.40 -38.37
CA LYS A 199 -23.16 24.59 -39.77
C LYS A 199 -21.96 24.54 -40.72
N GLY A 200 -22.07 23.74 -41.77
CA GLY A 200 -21.01 23.55 -42.76
C GLY A 200 -19.91 22.55 -42.35
N MET A 201 -20.01 21.92 -41.18
CA MET A 201 -19.03 20.93 -40.70
C MET A 201 -19.61 19.49 -40.64
N ARG A 202 -18.74 18.48 -40.62
CA ARG A 202 -19.15 17.07 -40.46
C ARG A 202 -18.86 16.58 -39.04
N LYS A 203 -17.94 17.21 -38.30
CA LYS A 203 -17.49 16.78 -36.98
C LYS A 203 -18.40 17.32 -35.90
N SER A 204 -18.97 16.44 -35.08
CA SER A 204 -19.78 16.80 -33.91
C SER A 204 -18.93 17.01 -32.68
N PHE A 205 -19.51 17.69 -31.69
CA PHE A 205 -18.97 17.78 -30.34
C PHE A 205 -20.06 17.50 -29.29
N PRO A 206 -19.74 16.86 -28.15
CA PRO A 206 -20.69 16.60 -27.09
C PRO A 206 -20.90 17.85 -26.23
N ALA A 207 -22.13 18.04 -25.75
CA ALA A 207 -22.47 19.03 -24.73
C ALA A 207 -23.56 18.47 -23.80
N ALA A 208 -23.48 18.78 -22.53
CA ALA A 208 -24.46 18.40 -21.53
C ALA A 208 -25.39 19.56 -21.20
N PHE A 209 -26.66 19.31 -21.03
CA PHE A 209 -27.62 20.28 -20.54
C PHE A 209 -27.19 20.82 -19.17
N TYR A 210 -27.28 22.12 -19.03
CA TYR A 210 -26.90 22.80 -17.78
C TYR A 210 -28.14 23.38 -17.06
N GLY A 211 -29.02 24.01 -17.80
CA GLY A 211 -30.18 24.72 -17.27
C GLY A 211 -30.60 25.86 -18.16
N ASP A 212 -30.93 26.99 -17.58
CA ASP A 212 -31.34 28.23 -18.28
C ASP A 212 -30.50 29.45 -17.84
N GLU A 213 -30.93 30.62 -18.20
CA GLU A 213 -30.26 31.87 -17.82
C GLU A 213 -30.31 32.18 -16.32
N LYS A 214 -31.25 31.55 -15.59
CA LYS A 214 -31.37 31.69 -14.12
C LYS A 214 -30.40 30.76 -13.38
N GLY A 215 -29.86 29.73 -14.03
CA GLY A 215 -28.85 28.85 -13.45
C GLY A 215 -28.98 27.41 -13.83
N LYS A 216 -28.34 26.54 -13.03
CA LYS A 216 -28.36 25.10 -13.20
C LYS A 216 -29.73 24.54 -12.84
N ILE A 217 -30.26 23.68 -13.70
CA ILE A 217 -31.50 22.95 -13.45
C ILE A 217 -31.13 21.51 -13.10
N GLU A 218 -31.53 21.05 -11.91
CA GLU A 218 -31.38 19.64 -11.51
C GLU A 218 -32.59 18.86 -12.03
N ILE A 219 -32.32 17.72 -12.66
CA ILE A 219 -33.33 16.84 -13.24
C ILE A 219 -33.40 15.60 -12.38
N ASP A 220 -34.39 15.52 -11.54
CA ASP A 220 -34.56 14.52 -10.48
C ASP A 220 -35.49 13.35 -10.85
N ASN A 221 -36.14 13.42 -12.01
CA ASN A 221 -37.05 12.39 -12.50
C ASN A 221 -37.24 12.45 -14.02
N GLU A 222 -37.77 11.36 -14.59
CA GLU A 222 -38.02 11.21 -16.02
C GLU A 222 -39.01 12.25 -16.56
N LYS A 223 -40.04 12.60 -15.80
CA LYS A 223 -41.08 13.57 -16.22
C LYS A 223 -40.44 14.91 -16.52
N LYS A 224 -39.57 15.41 -15.63
CA LYS A 224 -38.85 16.68 -15.80
C LYS A 224 -37.85 16.63 -16.98
N ALA A 225 -37.22 15.46 -17.20
CA ALA A 225 -36.37 15.28 -18.38
C ALA A 225 -37.17 15.38 -19.66
N ASN A 226 -38.36 14.74 -19.71
CA ASN A 226 -39.26 14.76 -20.88
C ASN A 226 -39.90 16.15 -21.11
N GLU A 227 -40.24 16.89 -20.06
CA GLU A 227 -40.68 18.29 -20.17
C GLU A 227 -39.62 19.17 -20.84
N ILE A 228 -38.35 19.04 -20.41
CA ILE A 228 -37.24 19.77 -21.01
C ILE A 228 -37.03 19.35 -22.48
N LEU A 229 -37.12 18.06 -22.79
CA LEU A 229 -37.01 17.56 -24.16
C LEU A 229 -38.11 18.11 -25.06
N THR A 230 -39.36 18.18 -24.58
CA THR A 230 -40.51 18.79 -25.28
C THR A 230 -40.27 20.29 -25.51
N ASP A 231 -39.73 20.97 -24.53
CA ASP A 231 -39.35 22.39 -24.67
C ASP A 231 -38.21 22.59 -25.68
N LEU A 232 -37.30 21.62 -25.81
CA LEU A 232 -36.18 21.68 -26.75
C LEU A 232 -36.56 21.30 -28.19
N ASP A 233 -37.66 20.59 -28.36
CA ASP A 233 -38.13 20.18 -29.69
C ASP A 233 -38.47 21.40 -30.55
N GLY A 234 -37.95 21.43 -31.77
CA GLY A 234 -38.08 22.61 -32.68
C GLY A 234 -37.25 23.85 -32.26
N SER A 235 -36.37 23.77 -31.30
CA SER A 235 -35.47 24.87 -30.93
C SER A 235 -34.38 25.12 -31.96
N ASN A 236 -34.00 26.35 -32.12
CA ASN A 236 -32.80 26.78 -32.80
C ASN A 236 -31.61 26.73 -31.84
N PHE A 237 -30.49 26.25 -32.33
CA PHE A 237 -29.26 26.12 -31.50
C PHE A 237 -28.14 26.98 -32.09
N GLU A 238 -27.46 27.72 -31.24
CA GLU A 238 -26.31 28.55 -31.61
C GLU A 238 -25.21 28.50 -30.55
N ILE A 239 -23.99 28.77 -30.95
CA ILE A 239 -22.87 28.96 -29.99
C ILE A 239 -23.06 30.30 -29.30
N GLY A 240 -23.43 30.29 -28.02
CA GLY A 240 -23.65 31.48 -27.24
C GLY A 240 -22.35 32.11 -26.74
N LYS A 241 -21.63 31.35 -25.90
CA LYS A 241 -20.34 31.81 -25.35
C LYS A 241 -19.24 30.83 -25.70
N LEU A 242 -18.10 31.35 -26.12
CA LEU A 242 -16.90 30.58 -26.41
C LEU A 242 -15.70 31.15 -25.66
N LYS A 243 -15.25 30.45 -24.64
CA LYS A 243 -14.07 30.84 -23.86
C LYS A 243 -12.88 29.95 -24.18
N LYS A 244 -11.90 30.49 -24.91
CA LYS A 244 -10.59 29.86 -25.12
C LYS A 244 -9.61 30.36 -24.07
N GLY A 245 -8.80 29.42 -23.52
CA GLY A 245 -7.83 29.75 -22.48
C GLY A 245 -6.64 28.83 -22.50
N LYS A 246 -5.63 29.16 -21.72
CA LYS A 246 -4.44 28.30 -21.50
C LYS A 246 -4.40 27.87 -20.05
N ARG A 247 -4.10 26.59 -19.82
CA ARG A 247 -3.90 26.02 -18.49
C ARG A 247 -2.51 25.39 -18.40
N LYS A 248 -1.78 25.76 -17.34
CA LYS A 248 -0.53 25.08 -16.98
C LYS A 248 -0.85 23.92 -16.08
N ARG A 249 -0.30 22.72 -16.36
CA ARG A 249 -0.31 21.58 -15.48
C ARG A 249 1.10 21.34 -14.97
N ASN A 250 1.28 21.41 -13.66
CA ASN A 250 2.57 21.18 -13.01
C ASN A 250 2.85 19.68 -12.88
N PRO A 251 4.12 19.26 -12.94
CA PRO A 251 4.50 17.91 -12.56
C PRO A 251 4.26 17.70 -11.08
N ALA A 252 4.03 16.46 -10.73
CA ALA A 252 3.95 16.04 -9.34
C ALA A 252 5.36 15.95 -8.70
N PRO A 253 5.49 16.11 -7.36
CA PRO A 253 6.77 16.04 -6.66
C PRO A 253 7.41 14.65 -6.77
N PRO A 254 8.70 14.51 -6.49
CA PRO A 254 9.34 13.22 -6.30
C PRO A 254 8.58 12.36 -5.28
N PHE A 255 8.82 11.07 -5.28
CA PHE A 255 8.11 10.17 -4.36
C PHE A 255 8.54 10.36 -2.90
N ILE A 256 7.55 10.25 -2.03
CA ILE A 256 7.69 9.84 -0.63
C ILE A 256 7.14 8.42 -0.50
N THR A 257 7.34 7.78 0.64
CA THR A 257 6.94 6.37 0.84
C THR A 257 5.47 6.11 0.49
N SER A 258 4.56 6.97 0.96
CA SER A 258 3.12 6.82 0.72
C SER A 258 2.76 6.93 -0.76
N THR A 259 3.30 7.92 -1.46
CA THR A 259 3.02 8.15 -2.89
C THR A 259 3.66 7.07 -3.77
N LEU A 260 4.85 6.55 -3.42
CA LEU A 260 5.45 5.41 -4.11
C LEU A 260 4.57 4.15 -3.99
N GLN A 261 4.08 3.85 -2.78
CA GLN A 261 3.21 2.70 -2.55
C GLN A 261 1.88 2.84 -3.31
N GLN A 262 1.29 4.05 -3.33
CA GLN A 262 0.06 4.34 -4.07
C GLN A 262 0.25 4.13 -5.58
N GLU A 263 1.29 4.71 -6.16
CA GLU A 263 1.55 4.60 -7.60
C GLU A 263 1.95 3.18 -8.03
N ALA A 264 2.75 2.48 -7.23
CA ALA A 264 3.07 1.08 -7.49
C ALA A 264 1.81 0.19 -7.43
N SER A 265 0.88 0.49 -6.53
CA SER A 265 -0.41 -0.22 -6.48
C SER A 265 -1.26 0.06 -7.72
N ARG A 266 -1.37 1.33 -8.15
CA ARG A 266 -2.20 1.74 -9.29
C ARG A 266 -1.65 1.24 -10.62
N LYS A 267 -0.36 1.48 -10.88
CA LYS A 267 0.28 1.20 -12.18
C LYS A 267 0.79 -0.22 -12.32
N LEU A 268 1.30 -0.81 -11.24
CA LEU A 268 1.98 -2.10 -11.27
C LEU A 268 1.18 -3.23 -10.62
N GLY A 269 0.09 -2.90 -9.90
CA GLY A 269 -0.67 -3.87 -9.10
C GLY A 269 0.12 -4.46 -7.92
N PHE A 270 1.19 -3.76 -7.46
CA PHE A 270 2.01 -4.22 -6.36
C PHE A 270 1.34 -3.93 -5.02
N THR A 271 1.50 -4.86 -4.08
CA THR A 271 1.16 -4.58 -2.68
C THR A 271 2.19 -3.62 -2.08
N ALA A 272 1.80 -2.88 -1.05
CA ALA A 272 2.72 -2.00 -0.32
C ALA A 272 3.96 -2.78 0.19
N LYS A 273 3.77 -4.00 0.68
CA LYS A 273 4.88 -4.88 1.12
C LYS A 273 5.84 -5.23 -0.02
N ARG A 274 5.31 -5.60 -1.20
CA ARG A 274 6.11 -5.93 -2.39
C ARG A 274 6.90 -4.73 -2.89
N THR A 275 6.26 -3.55 -2.90
CA THR A 275 6.88 -2.28 -3.25
C THR A 275 8.06 -1.97 -2.34
N MET A 276 7.86 -2.05 -1.00
CA MET A 276 8.92 -1.75 -0.04
C MET A 276 10.06 -2.75 -0.08
N LEU A 277 9.79 -4.03 -0.35
CA LEU A 277 10.84 -5.03 -0.50
C LEU A 277 11.76 -4.72 -1.70
N ALA A 278 11.18 -4.38 -2.85
CA ALA A 278 11.95 -4.01 -4.03
C ALA A 278 12.73 -2.70 -3.82
N ALA A 279 12.10 -1.70 -3.18
CA ALA A 279 12.74 -0.43 -2.87
C ALA A 279 13.91 -0.61 -1.88
N GLN A 280 13.77 -1.45 -0.85
CA GLN A 280 14.85 -1.78 0.10
C GLN A 280 16.05 -2.38 -0.63
N GLN A 281 15.82 -3.32 -1.55
CA GLN A 281 16.90 -3.94 -2.32
C GLN A 281 17.62 -2.93 -3.22
N LEU A 282 16.87 -2.02 -3.86
CA LEU A 282 17.45 -0.95 -4.70
C LEU A 282 18.28 0.05 -3.87
N TYR A 283 17.88 0.33 -2.65
CA TYR A 283 18.63 1.18 -1.73
C TYR A 283 19.91 0.51 -1.22
N GLU A 284 19.84 -0.76 -0.77
CA GLU A 284 20.95 -1.47 -0.14
C GLU A 284 22.11 -1.80 -1.10
N GLY A 285 21.78 -1.93 -2.38
CA GLY A 285 22.77 -2.12 -3.46
C GLY A 285 22.47 -3.26 -4.40
N ILE A 286 22.73 -2.98 -5.66
CA ILE A 286 22.60 -3.91 -6.79
C ILE A 286 23.94 -3.97 -7.52
N GLU A 287 24.33 -5.15 -7.94
CA GLU A 287 25.51 -5.35 -8.79
C GLU A 287 25.17 -4.93 -10.22
N LEU A 288 25.77 -3.82 -10.68
CA LEU A 288 25.62 -3.35 -12.05
C LEU A 288 26.83 -3.76 -12.88
N GLU A 289 26.57 -4.27 -14.07
CA GLU A 289 27.61 -4.60 -15.05
C GLU A 289 28.47 -3.35 -15.35
N GLY A 290 29.80 -3.50 -15.26
CA GLY A 290 30.78 -2.42 -15.49
C GLY A 290 30.87 -1.35 -14.38
N LYS A 291 29.90 -1.24 -13.48
CA LYS A 291 29.90 -0.25 -12.38
C LYS A 291 30.03 -0.91 -10.99
N GLY A 292 29.71 -2.21 -10.90
CA GLY A 292 29.74 -2.99 -9.68
C GLY A 292 28.61 -2.64 -8.70
N LEU A 293 28.77 -3.00 -7.44
CA LEU A 293 27.72 -2.93 -6.43
C LEU A 293 27.46 -1.48 -5.97
N MET A 294 26.22 -0.99 -6.11
CA MET A 294 25.81 0.36 -5.65
C MET A 294 24.30 0.45 -5.37
N GLY A 295 23.92 1.35 -4.46
CA GLY A 295 22.52 1.71 -4.25
C GLY A 295 21.99 2.54 -5.42
N LEU A 296 20.79 2.20 -5.90
CA LEU A 296 20.19 2.84 -7.06
C LEU A 296 19.17 3.92 -6.71
N ILE A 297 18.62 3.91 -5.50
CA ILE A 297 17.70 4.92 -5.01
C ILE A 297 18.13 5.41 -3.62
N THR A 298 17.66 6.59 -3.24
CA THR A 298 17.78 7.12 -1.88
C THR A 298 16.93 6.32 -0.89
N TYR A 299 17.12 6.57 0.40
CA TYR A 299 16.38 5.89 1.46
C TYR A 299 14.86 5.99 1.26
N MET A 300 14.20 4.84 1.23
CA MET A 300 12.81 4.72 0.77
C MET A 300 11.76 4.94 1.87
N ARG A 301 12.16 5.05 3.14
CA ARG A 301 11.23 5.36 4.24
C ARG A 301 11.35 6.83 4.59
N THR A 302 10.71 7.66 3.82
CA THR A 302 10.75 9.12 3.93
C THR A 302 9.39 9.76 3.65
N ASP A 303 9.13 10.86 4.31
CA ASP A 303 8.03 11.79 4.02
C ASP A 303 8.56 13.16 3.55
N SER A 304 9.86 13.28 3.36
CA SER A 304 10.52 14.48 2.85
C SER A 304 10.44 14.57 1.33
N LEU A 305 10.24 15.80 0.83
CA LEU A 305 10.30 16.14 -0.60
C LEU A 305 11.60 16.84 -0.97
N ARG A 306 12.52 16.99 -0.02
CA ARG A 306 13.83 17.62 -0.23
C ARG A 306 14.65 16.80 -1.22
N VAL A 307 15.41 17.49 -2.07
CA VAL A 307 16.34 16.88 -3.03
C VAL A 307 17.67 17.62 -2.92
N SER A 308 18.78 16.89 -2.93
CA SER A 308 20.11 17.50 -2.92
C SER A 308 20.37 18.29 -4.19
N LYS A 309 21.28 19.28 -4.09
CA LYS A 309 21.63 20.13 -5.23
C LYS A 309 22.25 19.30 -6.36
N GLU A 310 23.14 18.38 -6.02
CA GLU A 310 23.80 17.50 -6.98
C GLU A 310 22.78 16.69 -7.80
N ALA A 311 21.75 16.17 -7.14
CA ALA A 311 20.71 15.40 -7.83
C ALA A 311 19.83 16.29 -8.72
N LEU A 312 19.53 17.51 -8.29
CA LEU A 312 18.84 18.50 -9.12
C LEU A 312 19.66 18.88 -10.36
N ASP A 313 20.94 19.17 -10.19
CA ASP A 313 21.84 19.54 -11.28
C ASP A 313 22.01 18.38 -12.26
N GLY A 314 22.17 17.14 -11.76
CA GLY A 314 22.24 15.93 -12.59
C GLY A 314 20.95 15.67 -13.39
N ALA A 315 19.79 15.84 -12.77
CA ALA A 315 18.50 15.69 -13.47
C ALA A 315 18.32 16.76 -14.54
N ARG A 316 18.71 18.00 -14.28
CA ARG A 316 18.61 19.11 -15.22
C ARG A 316 19.53 18.91 -16.43
N SER A 317 20.77 18.48 -16.19
CA SER A 317 21.70 18.12 -17.29
C SER A 317 21.10 17.01 -18.15
N TYR A 318 20.61 15.94 -17.53
CA TYR A 318 19.98 14.84 -18.25
C TYR A 318 18.75 15.29 -19.09
N ILE A 319 17.87 16.15 -18.54
CA ILE A 319 16.72 16.70 -19.28
C ILE A 319 17.17 17.52 -20.46
N LEU A 320 18.21 18.35 -20.30
CA LEU A 320 18.76 19.19 -21.37
C LEU A 320 19.32 18.32 -22.51
N ASP A 321 20.06 17.27 -22.17
CA ASP A 321 20.72 16.38 -23.14
C ASP A 321 19.73 15.53 -23.93
N VAL A 322 18.66 15.02 -23.28
CA VAL A 322 17.72 14.08 -23.93
C VAL A 322 16.53 14.78 -24.57
N TRP A 323 15.97 15.82 -23.94
CA TRP A 323 14.76 16.51 -24.43
C TRP A 323 15.01 17.94 -24.90
N GLY A 324 16.17 18.50 -24.60
CA GLY A 324 16.54 19.86 -24.99
C GLY A 324 15.95 20.95 -24.10
N LYS A 325 16.40 22.19 -24.35
CA LYS A 325 16.11 23.39 -23.52
C LYS A 325 14.61 23.67 -23.31
N LYS A 326 13.75 23.30 -24.27
CA LYS A 326 12.30 23.50 -24.20
C LYS A 326 11.64 22.75 -23.03
N TYR A 327 12.18 21.59 -22.68
CA TYR A 327 11.68 20.75 -21.58
C TYR A 327 12.32 21.07 -20.22
N LEU A 328 13.31 21.96 -20.19
CA LEU A 328 13.99 22.37 -18.98
C LEU A 328 13.43 23.72 -18.48
N PRO A 329 12.84 23.80 -17.28
CA PRO A 329 12.45 25.09 -16.69
C PRO A 329 13.71 25.92 -16.36
N GLU A 330 13.56 27.23 -16.29
CA GLU A 330 14.67 28.17 -15.98
C GLU A 330 15.33 27.83 -14.65
N GLU A 331 14.51 27.61 -13.63
CA GLU A 331 14.98 27.26 -12.29
C GLU A 331 14.63 25.80 -11.93
N ALA A 332 15.42 25.21 -11.04
CA ALA A 332 15.11 23.91 -10.45
C ALA A 332 13.85 24.00 -9.60
N ARG A 333 13.00 22.98 -9.71
CA ARG A 333 11.77 22.94 -8.90
C ARG A 333 12.09 22.48 -7.50
N VAL A 334 11.66 23.28 -6.53
CA VAL A 334 11.71 22.95 -5.11
C VAL A 334 10.26 22.68 -4.65
N PHE A 335 10.05 21.55 -4.00
CA PHE A 335 8.75 21.19 -3.45
C PHE A 335 8.76 21.40 -1.93
N LYS A 336 7.69 22.00 -1.42
CA LYS A 336 7.53 22.21 0.03
C LYS A 336 7.26 20.87 0.72
N THR A 337 8.08 20.54 1.67
CA THR A 337 7.87 19.42 2.60
C THR A 337 6.86 19.84 3.68
N LYS A 338 6.08 18.90 4.20
CA LYS A 338 5.20 19.16 5.36
C LYS A 338 6.04 19.56 6.57
N ALA A 339 5.54 20.47 7.41
CA ALA A 339 6.30 21.01 8.55
C ALA A 339 6.81 19.94 9.54
N ASN A 340 6.12 18.79 9.62
CA ASN A 340 6.46 17.70 10.54
C ASN A 340 7.25 16.56 9.87
N ALA A 341 7.80 16.76 8.67
CA ALA A 341 8.63 15.74 8.03
C ALA A 341 10.04 15.74 8.65
N GLN A 342 10.66 14.56 8.71
CA GLN A 342 12.01 14.41 9.27
C GLN A 342 13.04 15.16 8.42
N ASP A 343 13.66 16.20 8.98
CA ASP A 343 14.57 17.12 8.30
C ASP A 343 15.83 16.47 7.71
N GLY A 344 16.23 15.32 8.21
CA GLY A 344 17.43 14.60 7.76
C GLY A 344 17.26 13.82 6.45
N HIS A 345 16.03 13.63 5.96
CA HIS A 345 15.75 12.76 4.81
C HIS A 345 15.63 13.53 3.50
N GLU A 346 15.84 12.80 2.40
CA GLU A 346 15.51 13.24 1.04
C GLU A 346 14.29 12.48 0.50
N ALA A 347 13.71 13.00 -0.61
CA ALA A 347 12.72 12.29 -1.38
C ALA A 347 13.30 11.02 -2.00
N ILE A 348 12.44 10.07 -2.35
CA ILE A 348 12.83 8.84 -3.06
C ILE A 348 13.14 9.20 -4.51
N ARG A 349 14.42 9.09 -4.87
CA ARG A 349 14.95 9.43 -6.19
C ARG A 349 16.05 8.46 -6.61
N PRO A 350 16.40 8.38 -7.91
CA PRO A 350 17.62 7.67 -8.31
C PRO A 350 18.85 8.36 -7.70
N THR A 351 19.85 7.57 -7.33
CA THR A 351 21.15 8.08 -6.83
C THR A 351 21.93 8.76 -7.94
N ASP A 352 21.81 8.27 -9.17
CA ASP A 352 22.40 8.84 -10.37
C ASP A 352 21.33 9.00 -11.46
N PRO A 353 20.89 10.24 -11.76
CA PRO A 353 19.89 10.50 -12.80
C PRO A 353 20.29 10.03 -14.21
N SER A 354 21.58 9.90 -14.51
CA SER A 354 22.07 9.44 -15.80
C SER A 354 21.83 7.95 -16.05
N LEU A 355 21.56 7.17 -14.99
CA LEU A 355 21.24 5.75 -15.09
C LEU A 355 19.78 5.56 -15.49
N ALA A 356 19.47 5.81 -16.77
CA ALA A 356 18.13 5.55 -17.30
C ALA A 356 17.71 4.08 -17.07
N PRO A 357 16.40 3.80 -16.92
CA PRO A 357 15.92 2.46 -16.58
C PRO A 357 16.41 1.35 -17.48
N ASP A 358 16.48 1.59 -18.79
CA ASP A 358 16.93 0.58 -19.76
C ASP A 358 18.43 0.27 -19.63
N ALA A 359 19.25 1.21 -19.17
CA ALA A 359 20.67 0.99 -18.95
C ALA A 359 20.97 0.03 -17.80
N VAL A 360 20.08 -0.10 -16.81
CA VAL A 360 20.25 -0.98 -15.65
C VAL A 360 19.37 -2.22 -15.66
N LYS A 361 18.53 -2.36 -16.69
CA LYS A 361 17.51 -3.42 -16.78
C LYS A 361 18.06 -4.84 -16.68
N ALA A 362 19.20 -5.10 -17.31
CA ALA A 362 19.84 -6.41 -17.31
C ALA A 362 20.28 -6.88 -15.90
N SER A 363 20.63 -5.93 -15.03
CA SER A 363 21.07 -6.19 -13.65
C SER A 363 19.96 -6.30 -12.64
N LEU A 364 18.69 -6.01 -13.02
CA LEU A 364 17.56 -5.93 -12.14
C LEU A 364 16.57 -7.09 -12.30
N SER A 365 16.02 -7.57 -11.18
CA SER A 365 14.82 -8.40 -11.26
C SER A 365 13.64 -7.59 -11.82
N ASN A 366 12.59 -8.28 -12.29
CA ASN A 366 11.41 -7.61 -12.84
C ASN A 366 10.77 -6.62 -11.86
N ASP A 367 10.71 -6.95 -10.57
CA ASP A 367 10.14 -6.08 -9.55
C ASP A 367 11.03 -4.87 -9.27
N GLN A 368 12.33 -5.08 -9.14
CA GLN A 368 13.32 -4.01 -8.97
C GLN A 368 13.29 -3.06 -10.16
N PHE A 369 13.28 -3.59 -11.39
CA PHE A 369 13.20 -2.78 -12.60
C PHE A 369 11.95 -1.91 -12.65
N LYS A 370 10.77 -2.48 -12.34
CA LYS A 370 9.50 -1.74 -12.35
C LYS A 370 9.49 -0.61 -11.31
N ILE A 371 10.01 -0.86 -10.10
CA ILE A 371 10.08 0.16 -9.05
C ILE A 371 11.13 1.21 -9.41
N TYR A 372 12.30 0.81 -9.88
CA TYR A 372 13.35 1.75 -10.31
C TYR A 372 12.84 2.66 -11.42
N LYS A 373 12.23 2.09 -12.46
CA LYS A 373 11.63 2.84 -13.58
C LYS A 373 10.61 3.86 -13.07
N LEU A 374 9.73 3.45 -12.16
CA LEU A 374 8.70 4.32 -11.59
C LEU A 374 9.33 5.49 -10.81
N VAL A 375 10.35 5.23 -9.99
CA VAL A 375 11.06 6.24 -9.21
C VAL A 375 11.82 7.20 -10.12
N TRP A 376 12.54 6.68 -11.10
CA TRP A 376 13.34 7.45 -12.03
C TRP A 376 12.47 8.37 -12.90
N GLU A 377 11.43 7.82 -13.55
CA GLU A 377 10.52 8.59 -14.39
C GLU A 377 9.84 9.71 -13.61
N ARG A 378 9.37 9.43 -12.39
CA ARG A 378 8.74 10.43 -11.53
C ARG A 378 9.71 11.54 -11.14
N PHE A 379 10.92 11.19 -10.78
CA PHE A 379 11.95 12.15 -10.37
C PHE A 379 12.33 13.08 -11.53
N ILE A 380 12.69 12.53 -12.68
CA ILE A 380 13.04 13.34 -13.86
C ILE A 380 11.85 14.23 -14.28
N ALA A 381 10.64 13.65 -14.38
CA ALA A 381 9.43 14.40 -14.72
C ALA A 381 9.16 15.53 -13.73
N SER A 382 9.48 15.37 -12.46
CA SER A 382 9.31 16.42 -11.44
C SER A 382 10.13 17.67 -11.73
N GLN A 383 11.25 17.53 -12.45
CA GLN A 383 12.15 18.61 -12.82
C GLN A 383 11.94 19.12 -14.25
N MET A 384 10.99 18.53 -15.02
CA MET A 384 10.67 18.96 -16.39
C MET A 384 9.72 20.16 -16.42
N ALA A 385 9.64 20.80 -17.57
CA ALA A 385 8.73 21.92 -17.83
C ALA A 385 7.24 21.52 -17.70
N ASN A 386 6.39 22.49 -17.42
CA ASN A 386 4.93 22.29 -17.30
C ASN A 386 4.33 21.78 -18.60
N CYS A 387 3.31 20.95 -18.53
CA CYS A 387 2.43 20.71 -19.64
C CYS A 387 1.52 21.95 -19.87
N LEU A 388 1.44 22.41 -21.11
CA LEU A 388 0.57 23.49 -21.52
C LEU A 388 -0.63 22.92 -22.25
N GLN A 389 -1.82 23.30 -21.81
CA GLN A 389 -3.08 22.87 -22.38
C GLN A 389 -3.86 24.07 -22.88
N ASN A 390 -4.34 24.00 -24.12
CA ASN A 390 -5.36 24.91 -24.62
C ASN A 390 -6.72 24.39 -24.19
N THR A 391 -7.48 25.19 -23.46
CA THR A 391 -8.82 24.82 -22.98
C THR A 391 -9.87 25.54 -23.81
N THR A 392 -10.95 24.86 -24.15
CA THR A 392 -12.11 25.43 -24.81
C THR A 392 -13.35 25.13 -23.98
N LYS A 393 -14.08 26.16 -23.58
CA LYS A 393 -15.39 26.04 -22.94
C LYS A 393 -16.42 26.66 -23.86
N VAL A 394 -17.53 25.98 -24.04
CA VAL A 394 -18.60 26.37 -24.97
C VAL A 394 -19.92 26.33 -24.22
N GLU A 395 -20.73 27.36 -24.42
CA GLU A 395 -22.16 27.34 -24.11
C GLU A 395 -22.94 27.36 -25.43
N VAL A 396 -23.81 26.35 -25.59
CA VAL A 396 -24.76 26.29 -26.69
C VAL A 396 -26.10 26.74 -26.17
N TYR A 397 -26.70 27.72 -26.82
CA TYR A 397 -28.00 28.23 -26.49
C TYR A 397 -29.08 27.57 -27.35
N ALA A 398 -30.17 27.16 -26.70
CA ALA A 398 -31.36 26.67 -27.36
C ALA A 398 -32.50 27.67 -27.13
N SER A 399 -33.10 28.18 -28.19
CA SER A 399 -34.19 29.17 -28.16
C SER A 399 -35.26 28.82 -29.19
N LYS A 400 -36.52 29.20 -28.93
CA LYS A 400 -37.63 29.17 -29.87
C LYS A 400 -38.06 30.59 -30.22
N GLU A 401 -38.53 30.82 -31.45
CA GLU A 401 -38.93 32.15 -31.96
C GLU A 401 -40.01 32.84 -31.10
N ASN A 402 -40.86 32.07 -30.42
CA ASN A 402 -41.95 32.63 -29.62
C ASN A 402 -41.82 32.31 -28.11
N SER A 403 -40.63 32.11 -27.61
CA SER A 403 -40.39 31.77 -26.19
C SER A 403 -39.29 32.66 -25.61
N GLU A 404 -39.58 33.27 -24.47
CA GLU A 404 -38.55 33.96 -23.67
C GLU A 404 -37.56 32.98 -22.99
N LYS A 405 -37.85 31.68 -23.03
CA LYS A 405 -37.08 30.65 -22.36
C LYS A 405 -35.88 30.24 -23.19
N LYS A 406 -34.71 30.40 -22.62
CA LYS A 406 -33.44 30.06 -23.26
C LYS A 406 -32.70 29.02 -22.44
N TYR A 407 -32.52 27.83 -23.02
CA TYR A 407 -31.78 26.77 -22.40
C TYR A 407 -30.31 26.79 -22.79
N ILE A 408 -29.47 26.29 -21.90
CA ILE A 408 -28.01 26.29 -22.01
C ILE A 408 -27.46 24.88 -21.92
N PHE A 409 -26.69 24.48 -22.93
CA PHE A 409 -25.84 23.30 -22.88
C PHE A 409 -24.40 23.74 -22.69
N LYS A 410 -23.61 23.02 -21.87
CA LYS A 410 -22.20 23.30 -21.63
C LYS A 410 -21.31 22.18 -22.11
N ALA A 411 -20.22 22.57 -22.74
CA ALA A 411 -19.17 21.63 -23.13
C ALA A 411 -17.80 22.20 -22.75
N SER A 412 -16.88 21.31 -22.42
CA SER A 412 -15.48 21.71 -22.20
C SER A 412 -14.53 20.63 -22.70
N THR A 413 -13.44 21.08 -23.29
CA THR A 413 -12.37 20.19 -23.72
C THR A 413 -11.01 20.86 -23.55
N TYR A 414 -9.94 20.09 -23.73
CA TYR A 414 -8.61 20.62 -23.82
C TYR A 414 -7.79 19.88 -24.88
N THR A 415 -6.81 20.55 -25.42
CA THR A 415 -5.77 19.97 -26.27
C THR A 415 -4.41 20.22 -25.65
N ILE A 416 -3.48 19.31 -25.83
CA ILE A 416 -2.10 19.48 -25.35
C ILE A 416 -1.38 20.35 -26.37
N ALA A 417 -1.01 21.57 -25.98
CA ALA A 417 -0.20 22.48 -26.79
C ALA A 417 1.31 22.18 -26.64
N PHE A 418 1.71 21.77 -25.43
CA PHE A 418 3.05 21.29 -25.13
C PHE A 418 2.94 20.27 -24.00
N ASP A 419 3.50 19.09 -24.23
CA ASP A 419 3.38 17.95 -23.30
C ASP A 419 4.23 18.11 -22.02
N GLY A 420 5.39 18.77 -22.11
CA GLY A 420 6.27 19.00 -20.98
C GLY A 420 6.59 17.68 -20.25
N PHE A 421 6.44 17.65 -18.93
CA PHE A 421 6.69 16.48 -18.11
C PHE A 421 5.84 15.25 -18.51
N MET A 422 4.70 15.45 -19.16
CA MET A 422 3.81 14.37 -19.59
C MET A 422 4.41 13.52 -20.72
N ALA A 423 5.45 14.01 -21.40
CA ALA A 423 6.22 13.21 -22.36
C ALA A 423 6.87 11.97 -21.70
N LEU A 424 7.18 12.07 -20.41
CA LEU A 424 7.85 11.00 -19.64
C LEU A 424 6.91 10.31 -18.65
N TYR A 425 6.11 11.10 -17.89
CA TYR A 425 5.38 10.56 -16.77
C TYR A 425 3.98 11.16 -16.60
N VAL A 426 3.01 10.29 -16.42
CA VAL A 426 1.64 10.65 -16.04
C VAL A 426 1.24 9.81 -14.82
N GLU A 427 0.67 10.45 -13.80
CA GLU A 427 0.21 9.75 -12.59
C GLU A 427 -0.91 8.74 -12.89
N GLY A 428 -0.87 7.61 -12.20
CA GLY A 428 -1.98 6.64 -12.22
C GLY A 428 -3.21 7.19 -11.50
N LYS A 429 -4.38 6.85 -11.99
CA LYS A 429 -5.67 7.19 -11.38
C LYS A 429 -6.39 5.93 -10.94
N ASP A 430 -7.17 6.03 -9.88
CA ASP A 430 -8.00 4.92 -9.40
C ASP A 430 -9.19 4.65 -10.34
N ILE A 431 -9.63 5.69 -11.09
CA ILE A 431 -10.71 5.63 -12.10
C ILE A 431 -10.13 6.11 -13.43
N ALA A 432 -10.38 5.37 -14.50
CA ALA A 432 -9.96 5.76 -15.85
C ALA A 432 -10.68 7.03 -16.31
N GLU A 433 -9.94 8.03 -16.79
CA GLU A 433 -10.51 9.20 -17.43
C GLU A 433 -10.53 9.02 -18.94
N GLU A 434 -11.62 9.40 -19.57
CA GLU A 434 -11.69 9.46 -21.03
C GLU A 434 -10.74 10.53 -21.59
N LYS A 435 -10.09 10.20 -22.69
CA LYS A 435 -9.23 11.17 -23.40
C LYS A 435 -10.09 12.29 -23.98
N ALA A 436 -9.80 13.52 -23.60
CA ALA A 436 -10.47 14.69 -24.16
C ALA A 436 -10.28 14.74 -25.69
N LYS A 437 -11.38 14.85 -26.41
CA LYS A 437 -11.38 15.00 -27.87
C LYS A 437 -11.42 16.48 -28.23
N ALA A 438 -10.59 16.90 -29.18
CA ALA A 438 -10.61 18.28 -29.66
C ALA A 438 -11.96 18.60 -30.32
N PHE A 439 -12.52 19.76 -30.01
CA PHE A 439 -13.71 20.29 -30.70
C PHE A 439 -13.40 20.70 -32.12
N PRO A 440 -14.41 20.75 -33.00
CA PRO A 440 -14.27 21.44 -34.28
C PRO A 440 -13.99 22.96 -34.08
N GLU A 441 -13.71 23.67 -35.14
CA GLU A 441 -13.52 25.11 -35.06
C GLU A 441 -14.89 25.79 -34.78
N LEU A 442 -14.97 26.56 -33.70
CA LEU A 442 -16.19 27.16 -33.21
C LEU A 442 -16.03 28.67 -33.10
N ALA A 443 -17.12 29.42 -33.38
CA ALA A 443 -17.23 30.84 -33.18
C ALA A 443 -18.55 31.20 -32.49
N GLU A 444 -18.59 32.30 -31.71
CA GLU A 444 -19.81 32.79 -31.09
C GLU A 444 -20.80 33.23 -32.20
N GLY A 445 -22.10 33.00 -31.96
CA GLY A 445 -23.16 33.24 -32.94
C GLY A 445 -23.28 32.14 -34.02
N MET A 446 -22.37 31.15 -34.06
CA MET A 446 -22.41 30.10 -35.08
C MET A 446 -23.63 29.18 -34.87
N PRO A 447 -24.50 29.00 -35.88
CA PRO A 447 -25.57 28.03 -35.79
C PRO A 447 -25.05 26.60 -35.72
N VAL A 448 -25.66 25.80 -34.88
CA VAL A 448 -25.34 24.36 -34.74
C VAL A 448 -26.62 23.55 -34.89
N LYS A 449 -26.49 22.34 -35.42
CA LYS A 449 -27.62 21.41 -35.53
C LYS A 449 -27.43 20.31 -34.47
N ALA A 450 -28.46 20.03 -33.70
CA ALA A 450 -28.49 18.88 -32.84
C ALA A 450 -28.57 17.61 -33.70
N LYS A 451 -27.55 16.75 -33.58
CA LYS A 451 -27.52 15.41 -34.17
C LYS A 451 -28.33 14.43 -33.31
N SER A 452 -28.22 14.57 -32.01
CA SER A 452 -28.98 13.83 -31.03
C SER A 452 -29.09 14.63 -29.74
N ILE A 453 -30.21 14.51 -29.06
CA ILE A 453 -30.42 14.96 -27.68
C ILE A 453 -31.01 13.77 -26.96
N VAL A 454 -30.32 13.23 -25.96
CA VAL A 454 -30.68 11.97 -25.30
C VAL A 454 -30.74 12.18 -23.81
N PRO A 455 -31.89 11.84 -23.17
CA PRO A 455 -31.96 11.78 -21.71
C PRO A 455 -31.31 10.50 -21.21
N ASN A 456 -30.53 10.60 -20.18
CA ASN A 456 -29.87 9.46 -19.53
C ASN A 456 -30.26 9.43 -18.07
N GLN A 457 -30.80 8.28 -17.64
CA GLN A 457 -31.08 8.00 -16.24
C GLN A 457 -29.80 7.62 -15.52
N HIS A 458 -29.61 8.17 -14.34
CA HIS A 458 -28.49 7.88 -13.46
C HIS A 458 -28.98 7.66 -12.03
N PHE A 459 -28.20 6.93 -11.27
CA PHE A 459 -28.37 6.84 -9.83
C PHE A 459 -27.05 7.24 -9.17
N THR A 460 -27.16 7.96 -8.05
CA THR A 460 -25.96 8.24 -7.26
C THR A 460 -25.35 6.92 -6.78
N GLU A 461 -24.02 6.86 -6.76
CA GLU A 461 -23.28 5.68 -6.32
C GLU A 461 -22.74 5.87 -4.90
N PRO A 462 -22.62 4.78 -4.11
CA PRO A 462 -21.98 4.85 -2.82
C PRO A 462 -20.49 5.19 -2.96
N PRO A 463 -19.84 5.67 -1.87
CA PRO A 463 -18.40 5.89 -1.92
C PRO A 463 -17.66 4.59 -2.25
N PRO A 464 -16.61 4.62 -3.07
CA PRO A 464 -15.88 3.42 -3.45
C PRO A 464 -15.19 2.77 -2.24
N ARG A 465 -15.11 1.43 -2.26
CA ARG A 465 -14.33 0.68 -1.28
C ARG A 465 -12.85 1.04 -1.36
N TYR A 466 -12.16 0.92 -0.24
CA TYR A 466 -10.72 1.15 -0.22
C TYR A 466 -9.96 0.11 -1.06
N THR A 467 -9.00 0.62 -1.83
CA THR A 467 -7.86 -0.14 -2.34
C THR A 467 -6.68 0.03 -1.38
N GLU A 468 -5.57 -0.72 -1.55
CA GLU A 468 -4.35 -0.43 -0.77
C GLU A 468 -3.89 1.01 -0.99
N ALA A 469 -3.95 1.51 -2.23
CA ALA A 469 -3.55 2.88 -2.56
C ALA A 469 -4.42 3.93 -1.86
N SER A 470 -5.75 3.81 -1.96
CA SER A 470 -6.65 4.79 -1.35
C SER A 470 -6.66 4.72 0.18
N LEU A 471 -6.44 3.52 0.77
CA LEU A 471 -6.29 3.39 2.22
C LEU A 471 -5.01 4.05 2.72
N ILE A 472 -3.87 3.85 2.04
CA ILE A 472 -2.61 4.53 2.39
C ILE A 472 -2.76 6.04 2.28
N LYS A 473 -3.42 6.53 1.23
CA LYS A 473 -3.71 7.95 1.07
C LYS A 473 -4.52 8.50 2.24
N SER A 474 -5.63 7.84 2.59
CA SER A 474 -6.48 8.27 3.70
C SER A 474 -5.76 8.19 5.06
N LEU A 475 -4.96 7.15 5.30
CA LEU A 475 -4.13 7.06 6.52
C LEU A 475 -3.14 8.23 6.62
N GLU A 476 -2.49 8.59 5.50
CA GLU A 476 -1.57 9.73 5.45
C GLU A 476 -2.28 11.07 5.67
N GLU A 477 -3.44 11.28 5.03
CA GLU A 477 -4.25 12.50 5.17
C GLU A 477 -4.74 12.69 6.60
N GLU A 478 -5.11 11.60 7.28
CA GLU A 478 -5.52 11.60 8.70
C GLU A 478 -4.33 11.64 9.68
N GLY A 479 -3.09 11.62 9.21
CA GLY A 479 -1.89 11.60 10.05
C GLY A 479 -1.66 10.29 10.79
N ILE A 480 -2.26 9.19 10.33
CA ILE A 480 -2.22 7.86 10.95
C ILE A 480 -1.16 6.98 10.28
N GLY A 481 -0.24 6.47 11.08
CA GLY A 481 0.93 5.74 10.57
C GLY A 481 2.04 6.67 10.09
N ARG A 482 3.15 6.08 9.71
CA ARG A 482 4.36 6.78 9.21
C ARG A 482 4.99 5.92 8.10
N PRO A 483 5.98 6.42 7.36
CA PRO A 483 6.64 5.69 6.26
C PRO A 483 7.01 4.24 6.59
N SER A 484 7.46 3.97 7.80
CA SER A 484 7.85 2.63 8.26
C SER A 484 6.66 1.69 8.51
N THR A 485 5.40 2.16 8.54
CA THR A 485 4.26 1.38 9.04
C THR A 485 3.15 1.10 8.05
N TYR A 486 2.97 1.88 6.99
CA TYR A 486 1.85 1.69 6.05
C TYR A 486 1.78 0.25 5.53
N ALA A 487 2.89 -0.29 5.03
CA ALA A 487 2.94 -1.66 4.51
C ALA A 487 2.65 -2.73 5.58
N SER A 488 3.12 -2.52 6.81
CA SER A 488 2.90 -3.46 7.92
C SER A 488 1.46 -3.45 8.42
N ILE A 489 0.79 -2.28 8.44
CA ILE A 489 -0.62 -2.14 8.82
C ILE A 489 -1.49 -3.00 7.91
N ILE A 490 -1.39 -2.80 6.59
CA ILE A 490 -2.22 -3.52 5.61
C ILE A 490 -1.91 -5.01 5.64
N SER A 491 -0.63 -5.39 5.64
CA SER A 491 -0.25 -6.81 5.67
C SER A 491 -0.71 -7.49 6.96
N THR A 492 -0.77 -6.78 8.08
CA THR A 492 -1.21 -7.33 9.35
C THR A 492 -2.73 -7.58 9.39
N ILE A 493 -3.56 -6.62 8.99
CA ILE A 493 -5.02 -6.79 8.99
C ILE A 493 -5.46 -7.88 8.00
N THR A 494 -4.73 -8.02 6.89
CA THR A 494 -4.97 -9.09 5.91
C THR A 494 -4.51 -10.46 6.43
N ALA A 495 -3.29 -10.54 7.00
CA ALA A 495 -2.75 -11.80 7.54
C ALA A 495 -3.56 -12.35 8.73
N ARG A 496 -4.27 -11.47 9.44
CA ARG A 496 -5.18 -11.83 10.55
C ARG A 496 -6.59 -12.14 10.10
N GLU A 497 -6.83 -12.13 8.82
CA GLU A 497 -8.14 -12.36 8.22
C GLU A 497 -9.23 -11.36 8.70
N TYR A 498 -8.86 -10.18 9.17
CA TYR A 498 -9.82 -9.12 9.49
C TYR A 498 -10.34 -8.43 8.24
N VAL A 499 -9.50 -8.42 7.21
CA VAL A 499 -9.78 -7.86 5.89
C VAL A 499 -9.33 -8.87 4.84
N LYS A 500 -10.13 -9.06 3.80
CA LYS A 500 -9.78 -9.80 2.60
C LYS A 500 -9.59 -8.86 1.42
N LYS A 501 -8.68 -9.22 0.54
CA LYS A 501 -8.46 -8.52 -0.73
C LYS A 501 -9.17 -9.29 -1.84
N GLU A 502 -10.12 -8.63 -2.49
CA GLU A 502 -10.82 -9.16 -3.67
C GLU A 502 -10.44 -8.29 -4.86
N ALA A 503 -9.73 -8.87 -5.83
CA ALA A 503 -9.08 -8.12 -6.91
C ALA A 503 -8.19 -6.99 -6.35
N LYS A 504 -8.60 -5.73 -6.47
CA LYS A 504 -7.87 -4.57 -5.96
C LYS A 504 -8.48 -3.97 -4.69
N ILE A 505 -9.69 -4.38 -4.31
CA ILE A 505 -10.45 -3.77 -3.19
C ILE A 505 -10.24 -4.54 -1.89
N LEU A 506 -10.33 -3.81 -0.78
CA LEU A 506 -10.27 -4.33 0.58
C LEU A 506 -11.68 -4.41 1.15
N ARG A 507 -12.09 -5.60 1.58
CA ARG A 507 -13.39 -5.83 2.24
C ARG A 507 -13.18 -6.34 3.65
N PRO A 508 -13.96 -5.88 4.63
CA PRO A 508 -13.95 -6.48 5.95
C PRO A 508 -14.48 -7.91 5.85
N THR A 509 -13.98 -8.77 6.71
CA THR A 509 -14.59 -10.08 6.96
C THR A 509 -15.57 -9.96 8.11
N GLU A 510 -16.46 -10.92 8.29
CA GLU A 510 -17.32 -11.01 9.47
C GLU A 510 -16.50 -10.91 10.77
N LEU A 511 -15.39 -11.62 10.84
CA LEU A 511 -14.45 -11.51 11.97
C LEU A 511 -13.96 -10.08 12.16
N GLY A 512 -13.59 -9.39 11.08
CA GLY A 512 -13.14 -8.00 11.13
C GLY A 512 -14.23 -7.08 11.65
N GLU A 513 -15.46 -7.27 11.22
CA GLU A 513 -16.62 -6.49 11.67
C GLU A 513 -16.91 -6.70 13.17
N VAL A 514 -16.90 -7.96 13.62
CA VAL A 514 -17.12 -8.30 15.05
C VAL A 514 -16.00 -7.73 15.91
N VAL A 515 -14.74 -7.87 15.51
CA VAL A 515 -13.60 -7.29 16.24
C VAL A 515 -13.69 -5.77 16.26
N ASN A 516 -14.02 -5.12 15.13
CA ASN A 516 -14.17 -3.67 15.05
C ASN A 516 -15.32 -3.17 15.97
N LYS A 517 -16.47 -3.84 15.93
CA LYS A 517 -17.62 -3.51 16.78
C LYS A 517 -17.22 -3.55 18.27
N LEU A 518 -16.60 -4.64 18.70
CA LEU A 518 -16.15 -4.79 20.09
C LEU A 518 -15.13 -3.73 20.48
N MET A 519 -14.20 -3.40 19.58
CA MET A 519 -13.20 -2.35 19.79
C MET A 519 -13.85 -0.96 19.86
N LYS A 520 -14.82 -0.63 19.02
CA LYS A 520 -15.55 0.64 19.05
C LYS A 520 -16.36 0.83 20.34
N GLU A 521 -17.02 -0.24 20.79
CA GLU A 521 -17.89 -0.19 21.98
C GLU A 521 -17.10 -0.15 23.29
N ARG A 522 -15.96 -0.87 23.38
CA ARG A 522 -15.23 -1.08 24.65
C ARG A 522 -13.90 -0.35 24.73
N PHE A 523 -13.28 -0.02 23.61
CA PHE A 523 -11.96 0.61 23.49
C PHE A 523 -11.99 1.77 22.50
N SER A 524 -13.01 2.63 22.64
CA SER A 524 -13.33 3.68 21.67
C SER A 524 -12.15 4.62 21.39
N SER A 525 -11.35 4.98 22.38
CA SER A 525 -10.19 5.86 22.21
C SER A 525 -9.09 5.19 21.36
N ILE A 526 -8.85 3.88 21.54
CA ILE A 526 -7.81 3.14 20.80
C ILE A 526 -8.10 3.11 19.30
N VAL A 527 -9.37 3.08 18.90
CA VAL A 527 -9.80 3.07 17.50
C VAL A 527 -10.25 4.45 17.00
N ASN A 528 -10.03 5.51 17.78
CA ASN A 528 -10.34 6.88 17.38
C ASN A 528 -9.24 7.41 16.45
N LEU A 529 -9.64 7.93 15.27
CA LEU A 529 -8.70 8.44 14.26
C LEU A 529 -7.92 9.64 14.82
N LYS A 530 -8.60 10.65 15.36
CA LYS A 530 -7.97 11.86 15.91
C LYS A 530 -7.01 11.55 17.05
N PHE A 531 -7.41 10.66 17.97
CA PHE A 531 -6.55 10.23 19.07
C PHE A 531 -5.30 9.51 18.56
N THR A 532 -5.45 8.65 17.56
CA THR A 532 -4.31 7.92 16.96
C THR A 532 -3.37 8.87 16.22
N ALA A 533 -3.90 9.83 15.49
CA ALA A 533 -3.11 10.87 14.84
C ALA A 533 -2.35 11.73 15.87
N GLN A 534 -3.02 12.14 16.96
CA GLN A 534 -2.37 12.87 18.05
C GLN A 534 -1.23 12.06 18.69
N MET A 535 -1.43 10.75 18.87
CA MET A 535 -0.39 9.88 19.42
C MET A 535 0.81 9.76 18.47
N GLU A 536 0.59 9.71 17.15
CA GLU A 536 1.69 9.74 16.18
C GLU A 536 2.43 11.09 16.21
N ASN A 537 1.72 12.21 16.40
CA ASN A 537 2.33 13.52 16.59
C ASN A 537 3.15 13.59 17.89
N ASN A 538 2.62 13.05 19.01
CA ASN A 538 3.38 12.96 20.26
C ASN A 538 4.68 12.16 20.08
N LEU A 539 4.68 11.09 19.26
CA LEU A 539 5.89 10.35 18.95
C LEU A 539 6.90 11.20 18.13
N ASP A 540 6.40 12.12 17.29
CA ASP A 540 7.26 13.06 16.57
C ASP A 540 7.82 14.12 17.55
N GLU A 541 7.00 14.64 18.47
CA GLU A 541 7.43 15.57 19.53
C GLU A 541 8.48 14.96 20.48
N VAL A 542 8.37 13.66 20.80
CA VAL A 542 9.41 12.92 21.51
C VAL A 542 10.70 12.87 20.69
N ALA A 543 10.61 12.58 19.39
CA ALA A 543 11.76 12.51 18.48
C ALA A 543 12.47 13.86 18.29
N GLU A 544 11.76 14.95 18.49
CA GLU A 544 12.27 16.33 18.47
C GLU A 544 12.75 16.83 19.85
N GLY A 545 12.67 15.99 20.89
CA GLY A 545 13.07 16.35 22.26
C GLY A 545 12.13 17.34 22.95
N LYS A 546 10.91 17.58 22.42
CA LYS A 546 9.93 18.53 22.97
C LYS A 546 9.22 18.01 24.21
N ILE A 547 8.99 16.70 24.27
CA ILE A 547 8.37 16.00 25.40
C ILE A 547 9.15 14.74 25.76
N THR A 548 9.03 14.29 26.99
CA THR A 548 9.72 13.06 27.43
C THR A 548 9.02 11.81 26.88
N TRP A 549 9.79 10.76 26.60
CA TRP A 549 9.30 9.53 26.00
C TRP A 549 8.24 8.79 26.87
N THR A 550 8.18 9.04 28.17
CA THR A 550 7.25 8.42 29.13
C THR A 550 5.93 9.17 29.24
N GLU A 551 5.89 10.44 28.89
CA GLU A 551 4.72 11.29 29.04
C GLU A 551 3.50 10.79 28.25
N PRO A 552 3.60 10.44 26.96
CA PRO A 552 2.48 9.87 26.21
C PRO A 552 2.01 8.52 26.77
N LEU A 553 2.90 7.77 27.45
CA LEU A 553 2.59 6.44 28.00
C LEU A 553 1.71 6.50 29.23
N SER A 554 1.96 7.45 30.13
CA SER A 554 1.26 7.55 31.43
C SER A 554 -0.23 7.76 31.23
N LYS A 555 -0.60 8.81 30.49
CA LYS A 555 -2.00 9.12 30.19
C LYS A 555 -2.70 7.99 29.43
N PHE A 556 -2.02 7.46 28.43
CA PHE A 556 -2.55 6.35 27.64
C PHE A 556 -2.82 5.10 28.48
N TYR A 557 -1.88 4.74 29.36
CA TYR A 557 -2.02 3.54 30.20
C TYR A 557 -3.18 3.64 31.19
N GLU A 558 -3.37 4.79 31.84
CA GLU A 558 -4.50 5.02 32.75
C GLU A 558 -5.84 4.84 32.05
N ASP A 559 -6.00 5.47 30.88
CA ASP A 559 -7.22 5.38 30.07
C ASP A 559 -7.47 3.96 29.57
N LEU A 560 -6.41 3.27 29.13
CA LEU A 560 -6.47 1.88 28.67
C LEU A 560 -6.94 0.96 29.82
N MET A 561 -6.41 1.13 31.04
CA MET A 561 -6.79 0.29 32.17
C MET A 561 -8.22 0.53 32.63
N LYS A 562 -8.68 1.78 32.68
CA LYS A 562 -10.08 2.12 33.00
C LYS A 562 -11.04 1.46 31.98
N MET A 563 -10.74 1.57 30.68
CA MET A 563 -11.55 0.90 29.64
C MET A 563 -11.55 -0.61 29.77
N LEU A 564 -10.39 -1.21 30.03
CA LEU A 564 -10.25 -2.67 30.14
C LEU A 564 -11.03 -3.22 31.36
N GLU A 565 -10.97 -2.56 32.49
CA GLU A 565 -11.70 -2.95 33.70
C GLU A 565 -13.22 -2.83 33.49
N LYS A 566 -13.67 -1.73 32.90
CA LYS A 566 -15.06 -1.54 32.51
C LYS A 566 -15.52 -2.63 31.53
N ALA A 567 -14.75 -2.87 30.48
CA ALA A 567 -15.08 -3.90 29.48
C ALA A 567 -15.14 -5.31 30.07
N LYS A 568 -14.23 -5.67 30.99
CA LYS A 568 -14.24 -6.96 31.69
C LYS A 568 -15.50 -7.14 32.53
N LYS A 569 -15.90 -6.10 33.27
CA LYS A 569 -17.10 -6.13 34.14
C LYS A 569 -18.37 -6.23 33.30
N GLU A 570 -18.52 -5.38 32.28
CA GLU A 570 -19.73 -5.36 31.44
C GLU A 570 -19.91 -6.59 30.56
N MET A 571 -18.82 -7.29 30.25
CA MET A 571 -18.85 -8.52 29.44
C MET A 571 -18.56 -9.78 30.26
N GLU A 572 -18.75 -9.75 31.58
CA GLU A 572 -18.60 -10.96 32.40
C GLU A 572 -19.62 -12.02 31.93
N GLY A 573 -19.17 -13.27 31.74
CA GLY A 573 -19.99 -14.36 31.21
C GLY A 573 -20.36 -14.27 29.73
N VAL A 574 -20.17 -13.12 29.07
CA VAL A 574 -20.54 -12.92 27.65
C VAL A 574 -19.44 -13.46 26.74
N LYS A 575 -19.83 -14.23 25.73
CA LYS A 575 -18.97 -14.70 24.65
C LYS A 575 -19.66 -14.39 23.31
N ILE A 576 -18.90 -13.86 22.35
CA ILE A 576 -19.39 -13.53 21.03
C ILE A 576 -19.07 -14.71 20.11
N PHE A 577 -20.08 -15.23 19.44
CA PHE A 577 -19.95 -16.28 18.44
C PHE A 577 -20.04 -15.64 17.06
N LEU A 578 -19.16 -16.07 16.15
CA LEU A 578 -19.28 -15.76 14.73
C LEU A 578 -20.37 -16.66 14.14
N GLU A 579 -21.05 -16.19 13.10
CA GLU A 579 -21.92 -17.06 12.34
C GLU A 579 -21.11 -18.25 11.81
N GLU A 580 -21.61 -19.46 12.08
CA GLU A 580 -20.94 -20.68 11.63
C GLU A 580 -21.33 -20.93 10.18
N ASP A 581 -20.36 -20.97 9.27
CA ASP A 581 -20.59 -21.36 7.87
C ASP A 581 -21.19 -22.79 7.87
N LYS A 582 -22.50 -22.91 7.62
CA LYS A 582 -23.15 -24.20 7.48
C LYS A 582 -22.64 -24.88 6.22
N ILE A 583 -22.27 -26.13 6.35
CA ILE A 583 -21.92 -26.99 5.22
C ILE A 583 -23.03 -28.03 5.05
N ASP A 584 -23.21 -28.47 3.83
CA ASP A 584 -24.25 -29.45 3.47
C ASP A 584 -23.83 -30.87 3.89
N LYS A 585 -23.52 -31.00 5.20
CA LYS A 585 -23.12 -32.26 5.87
C LYS A 585 -23.80 -32.35 7.22
N THR A 586 -24.30 -33.52 7.53
CA THR A 586 -24.81 -33.89 8.86
C THR A 586 -23.76 -34.64 9.65
N CYS A 587 -23.80 -34.49 10.95
CA CYS A 587 -22.91 -35.18 11.87
C CYS A 587 -23.28 -36.68 11.98
N GLU A 588 -22.34 -37.55 11.67
CA GLU A 588 -22.51 -38.99 11.72
C GLU A 588 -22.81 -39.51 13.15
N LEU A 589 -22.44 -38.76 14.20
CA LEU A 589 -22.61 -39.15 15.59
C LEU A 589 -23.94 -38.70 16.21
N CYS A 590 -24.49 -37.54 15.78
CA CYS A 590 -25.69 -36.96 16.43
C CYS A 590 -26.71 -36.37 15.47
N GLY A 591 -26.53 -36.48 14.16
CA GLY A 591 -27.46 -36.00 13.13
C GLY A 591 -27.59 -34.48 13.00
N LYS A 592 -26.93 -33.67 13.85
CA LYS A 592 -26.95 -32.21 13.76
C LYS A 592 -26.10 -31.71 12.58
N PRO A 593 -26.36 -30.53 12.02
CA PRO A 593 -25.55 -29.99 10.93
C PRO A 593 -24.07 -29.87 11.31
N MET A 594 -23.19 -30.11 10.36
CA MET A 594 -21.78 -29.78 10.48
C MET A 594 -21.53 -28.34 10.03
N VAL A 595 -20.58 -27.68 10.68
CA VAL A 595 -20.28 -26.25 10.48
C VAL A 595 -18.77 -26.02 10.45
N ILE A 596 -18.34 -25.01 9.71
CA ILE A 596 -16.94 -24.62 9.70
C ILE A 596 -16.64 -23.82 10.96
N LYS A 597 -15.82 -24.39 11.85
CA LYS A 597 -15.32 -23.74 13.07
C LYS A 597 -13.88 -23.27 12.90
N ARG A 598 -13.49 -22.26 13.66
CA ARG A 598 -12.12 -21.72 13.69
C ARG A 598 -11.41 -22.18 14.96
N GLY A 599 -10.24 -22.76 14.83
CA GLY A 599 -9.42 -23.23 15.94
C GLY A 599 -7.99 -22.70 15.89
N ARG A 600 -7.18 -23.11 16.89
CA ARG A 600 -5.77 -22.69 17.00
C ARG A 600 -4.93 -22.99 15.74
N TYR A 601 -5.30 -24.04 15.02
CA TYR A 601 -4.54 -24.53 13.85
C TYR A 601 -5.22 -24.21 12.50
N GLY A 602 -6.23 -23.32 12.50
CA GLY A 602 -6.98 -22.94 11.32
C GLY A 602 -8.45 -23.35 11.37
N LYS A 603 -9.12 -23.27 10.21
CA LYS A 603 -10.52 -23.69 10.05
C LYS A 603 -10.62 -25.22 10.08
N PHE A 604 -11.69 -25.74 10.67
CA PHE A 604 -12.03 -27.17 10.70
C PHE A 604 -13.55 -27.34 10.66
N ILE A 605 -14.00 -28.49 10.26
CA ILE A 605 -15.41 -28.85 10.29
C ILE A 605 -15.73 -29.44 11.67
N GLY A 606 -16.71 -28.89 12.37
CA GLY A 606 -17.14 -29.37 13.68
C GLY A 606 -18.64 -29.51 13.75
N CYS A 607 -19.12 -30.36 14.63
CA CYS A 607 -20.56 -30.50 14.85
C CYS A 607 -21.14 -29.24 15.52
N SER A 608 -22.30 -28.78 15.05
CA SER A 608 -23.04 -27.65 15.68
C SER A 608 -23.53 -28.02 17.10
N GLY A 609 -23.61 -29.30 17.44
CA GLY A 609 -23.98 -29.81 18.77
C GLY A 609 -22.88 -29.78 19.82
N TYR A 610 -21.73 -29.12 19.56
CA TYR A 610 -20.72 -28.93 20.60
C TYR A 610 -21.23 -28.02 21.73
N PRO A 611 -20.99 -28.33 23.01
CA PRO A 611 -19.99 -29.31 23.56
C PRO A 611 -20.51 -30.75 23.73
N GLU A 612 -21.80 -31.01 23.54
CA GLU A 612 -22.36 -32.38 23.74
C GLU A 612 -21.82 -33.35 22.69
N CYS A 613 -21.72 -32.93 21.44
CA CYS A 613 -21.09 -33.69 20.36
C CYS A 613 -19.75 -33.07 19.97
N LYS A 614 -18.67 -33.87 20.14
CA LYS A 614 -17.29 -33.42 19.88
C LYS A 614 -16.77 -33.88 18.51
N ASN A 615 -17.65 -34.21 17.56
CA ASN A 615 -17.24 -34.64 16.23
C ASN A 615 -16.52 -33.51 15.50
N ILE A 616 -15.30 -33.78 15.04
CA ILE A 616 -14.42 -32.84 14.35
C ILE A 616 -13.86 -33.51 13.10
N GLN A 617 -13.98 -32.85 11.96
CA GLN A 617 -13.38 -33.27 10.69
C GLN A 617 -12.43 -32.20 10.19
N LYS A 618 -11.36 -32.58 9.49
CA LYS A 618 -10.48 -31.60 8.85
C LYS A 618 -11.23 -30.94 7.70
N LEU A 619 -11.14 -29.63 7.61
CA LEU A 619 -11.57 -28.91 6.42
C LEU A 619 -10.61 -29.23 5.28
N VAL A 620 -11.11 -29.89 4.26
CA VAL A 620 -10.33 -30.38 3.12
C VAL A 620 -10.86 -29.67 1.89
N GLU A 621 -10.00 -29.00 1.15
CA GLU A 621 -10.35 -28.39 -0.12
C GLU A 621 -10.26 -29.45 -1.22
N GLU A 622 -11.41 -29.99 -1.63
CA GLU A 622 -11.50 -30.88 -2.78
C GLU A 622 -11.40 -30.06 -4.06
N ILE A 623 -10.53 -30.45 -4.97
CA ILE A 623 -10.29 -29.74 -6.23
C ILE A 623 -11.10 -30.30 -7.40
N GLY A 624 -12.06 -31.21 -7.13
CA GLY A 624 -12.91 -31.82 -8.15
C GLY A 624 -12.19 -32.77 -9.10
N VAL A 625 -11.03 -33.27 -8.73
CA VAL A 625 -10.22 -34.19 -9.55
C VAL A 625 -10.19 -35.57 -8.88
N THR A 626 -10.42 -36.60 -9.67
CA THR A 626 -10.35 -37.99 -9.24
C THR A 626 -8.90 -38.46 -9.15
N CYS A 627 -8.54 -39.15 -8.08
CA CYS A 627 -7.18 -39.69 -7.91
C CYS A 627 -6.86 -40.74 -8.99
N PRO A 628 -5.77 -40.59 -9.76
CA PRO A 628 -5.43 -41.51 -10.84
C PRO A 628 -5.01 -42.90 -10.32
N LYS A 629 -4.71 -43.02 -9.01
CA LYS A 629 -4.26 -44.30 -8.42
C LYS A 629 -5.38 -45.13 -7.82
N CYS A 630 -6.39 -44.53 -7.21
CA CYS A 630 -7.39 -45.26 -6.45
C CYS A 630 -8.85 -44.77 -6.68
N GLY A 631 -9.07 -43.82 -7.56
CA GLY A 631 -10.42 -43.29 -7.81
C GLY A 631 -11.02 -42.38 -6.71
N GLY A 632 -10.34 -42.19 -5.58
CA GLY A 632 -10.77 -41.27 -4.53
C GLY A 632 -10.56 -39.79 -4.93
N ASN A 633 -11.02 -38.84 -4.10
CA ASN A 633 -10.87 -37.42 -4.41
C ASN A 633 -9.43 -36.91 -4.19
N VAL A 634 -8.96 -36.02 -5.07
CA VAL A 634 -7.72 -35.30 -4.84
C VAL A 634 -8.02 -34.03 -4.04
N ILE A 635 -7.23 -33.79 -3.00
CA ILE A 635 -7.40 -32.72 -2.04
C ILE A 635 -6.15 -31.84 -2.00
N LYS A 636 -6.35 -30.56 -1.87
CA LYS A 636 -5.29 -29.59 -1.63
C LYS A 636 -4.87 -29.60 -0.18
N ARG A 637 -3.58 -29.67 0.08
CA ARG A 637 -2.97 -29.66 1.42
C ARG A 637 -1.83 -28.65 1.47
N GLN A 638 -1.44 -28.27 2.69
CA GLN A 638 -0.28 -27.40 2.91
C GLN A 638 0.77 -28.08 3.79
N THR A 639 2.04 -27.89 3.44
CA THR A 639 3.17 -28.27 4.30
C THR A 639 3.27 -27.37 5.54
N LYS A 640 4.07 -27.74 6.54
CA LYS A 640 4.39 -26.87 7.70
C LYS A 640 4.97 -25.52 7.29
N ARG A 641 5.58 -25.39 6.10
CA ARG A 641 6.12 -24.15 5.52
C ARG A 641 5.11 -23.41 4.64
N LYS A 642 3.80 -23.75 4.73
CA LYS A 642 2.69 -23.14 3.95
C LYS A 642 2.83 -23.28 2.42
N ARG A 643 3.55 -24.29 1.94
CA ARG A 643 3.59 -24.61 0.51
C ARG A 643 2.46 -25.59 0.18
N ASP A 644 1.67 -25.26 -0.85
CA ASP A 644 0.58 -26.12 -1.33
C ASP A 644 1.11 -27.39 -2.00
N PHE A 645 0.41 -28.49 -1.82
CA PHE A 645 0.58 -29.73 -2.54
C PHE A 645 -0.77 -30.46 -2.63
N TYR A 646 -0.87 -31.37 -3.55
CA TYR A 646 -2.09 -32.12 -3.82
C TYR A 646 -1.88 -33.59 -3.48
N GLY A 647 -2.84 -34.19 -2.79
CA GLY A 647 -2.75 -35.60 -2.37
C GLY A 647 -4.11 -36.28 -2.39
N CYS A 648 -4.11 -37.58 -2.35
CA CYS A 648 -5.35 -38.36 -2.29
C CYS A 648 -6.05 -38.23 -0.93
N SER A 649 -7.40 -38.16 -0.94
CA SER A 649 -8.22 -38.20 0.26
C SER A 649 -8.09 -39.50 1.04
N ASN A 650 -7.79 -40.61 0.36
CA ASN A 650 -7.68 -41.96 0.93
C ASN A 650 -6.31 -42.23 1.59
N PHE A 651 -5.46 -41.22 1.81
CA PHE A 651 -4.24 -41.42 2.56
C PHE A 651 -4.55 -41.85 4.02
N PRO A 652 -3.88 -42.89 4.58
CA PRO A 652 -2.64 -43.54 4.12
C PRO A 652 -2.80 -44.67 3.12
N ASN A 653 -4.01 -45.10 2.78
CA ASN A 653 -4.23 -46.24 1.88
C ASN A 653 -3.82 -45.95 0.43
N CYS A 654 -3.80 -44.69 0.04
CA CYS A 654 -3.31 -44.24 -1.24
C CYS A 654 -2.27 -43.11 -1.10
N HIS A 655 -1.09 -43.33 -1.64
CA HIS A 655 0.05 -42.40 -1.56
C HIS A 655 0.20 -41.48 -2.79
N PHE A 656 -0.90 -41.16 -3.48
CA PHE A 656 -0.82 -40.19 -4.56
C PHE A 656 -0.49 -38.81 -3.99
N ILE A 657 0.56 -38.16 -4.54
CA ILE A 657 0.99 -36.80 -4.19
C ILE A 657 1.50 -36.08 -5.43
N SER A 658 1.19 -34.79 -5.55
CA SER A 658 1.70 -33.89 -6.60
C SER A 658 1.97 -32.50 -6.05
N TRP A 659 3.06 -31.88 -6.51
CA TRP A 659 3.38 -30.48 -6.23
C TRP A 659 2.74 -29.52 -7.25
N ASP A 660 2.33 -30.03 -8.40
CA ASP A 660 1.62 -29.29 -9.42
C ASP A 660 0.14 -29.66 -9.36
N GLU A 661 -0.73 -28.70 -9.67
CA GLU A 661 -2.19 -28.84 -9.59
C GLU A 661 -2.70 -29.86 -10.60
N PRO A 662 -3.30 -30.99 -10.19
CA PRO A 662 -3.96 -31.91 -11.11
C PRO A 662 -5.22 -31.27 -11.67
N LEU A 663 -5.48 -31.47 -12.94
CA LEU A 663 -6.66 -30.96 -13.64
C LEU A 663 -7.67 -32.09 -13.91
N ASN A 664 -8.94 -31.74 -13.94
CA ASN A 664 -9.99 -32.69 -14.37
C ASN A 664 -10.07 -32.79 -15.90
N GLU A 665 -8.88 -32.85 -16.51
CA GLU A 665 -8.71 -33.00 -17.97
C GLU A 665 -7.81 -34.18 -18.26
N LYS A 666 -8.17 -34.98 -19.27
CA LYS A 666 -7.38 -36.09 -19.75
C LYS A 666 -6.43 -35.67 -20.87
N CYS A 667 -5.25 -36.24 -20.84
CA CYS A 667 -4.26 -36.05 -21.91
C CYS A 667 -4.77 -36.60 -23.24
N PRO A 668 -4.78 -35.81 -24.32
CA PRO A 668 -5.25 -36.29 -25.64
C PRO A 668 -4.33 -37.33 -26.26
N LYS A 669 -3.07 -37.51 -25.77
CA LYS A 669 -2.13 -38.49 -26.28
C LYS A 669 -2.21 -39.86 -25.57
N CYS A 670 -2.37 -39.86 -24.23
CA CYS A 670 -2.29 -41.11 -23.44
C CYS A 670 -3.46 -41.35 -22.47
N GLY A 671 -4.41 -40.39 -22.35
CA GLY A 671 -5.59 -40.53 -21.48
C GLY A 671 -5.35 -40.28 -19.98
N GLU A 672 -4.10 -40.08 -19.54
CA GLU A 672 -3.76 -39.72 -18.17
C GLU A 672 -4.22 -38.32 -17.81
N ILE A 673 -4.36 -37.99 -16.49
CA ILE A 673 -4.71 -36.65 -16.04
C ILE A 673 -3.60 -35.65 -16.34
N LEU A 674 -3.99 -34.41 -16.64
CA LEU A 674 -3.08 -33.30 -16.87
C LEU A 674 -2.73 -32.58 -15.56
N PHE A 675 -1.57 -31.91 -15.56
CA PHE A 675 -1.07 -31.14 -14.41
C PHE A 675 -0.78 -29.71 -14.83
N LYS A 676 -1.17 -28.77 -13.99
CA LYS A 676 -0.92 -27.34 -14.16
C LYS A 676 0.23 -26.88 -13.29
N LYS A 677 1.25 -26.35 -13.89
CA LYS A 677 2.38 -25.72 -13.24
C LYS A 677 2.32 -24.21 -13.43
N ASN A 678 2.21 -23.49 -12.32
CA ASN A 678 2.20 -22.03 -12.34
C ASN A 678 3.63 -21.49 -12.46
N GLY A 679 3.87 -20.63 -13.46
CA GLY A 679 5.16 -20.00 -13.74
C GLY A 679 4.95 -18.67 -14.48
N LYS A 680 5.98 -18.15 -15.17
CA LYS A 680 5.86 -16.96 -16.05
C LYS A 680 4.81 -17.16 -17.16
N LYS A 681 4.64 -18.39 -17.61
CA LYS A 681 3.51 -18.87 -18.41
C LYS A 681 2.93 -20.09 -17.71
N ILE A 682 1.62 -20.26 -17.75
CA ILE A 682 0.97 -21.45 -17.21
C ILE A 682 1.30 -22.61 -18.17
N LYS A 683 1.95 -23.64 -17.63
CA LYS A 683 2.27 -24.86 -18.36
C LYS A 683 1.31 -25.97 -17.93
N ILE A 684 0.55 -26.51 -18.86
CA ILE A 684 -0.28 -27.69 -18.66
C ILE A 684 0.39 -28.86 -19.36
N TYR A 685 0.66 -29.94 -18.63
CA TYR A 685 1.46 -31.04 -19.12
C TYR A 685 1.02 -32.40 -18.54
N CYS A 686 1.39 -33.45 -19.25
CA CYS A 686 1.13 -34.82 -18.84
C CYS A 686 2.36 -35.41 -18.12
N LYS A 687 2.11 -36.20 -17.06
CA LYS A 687 3.15 -36.98 -16.33
C LYS A 687 3.23 -38.44 -16.76
N GLY A 688 2.45 -38.90 -17.74
CA GLY A 688 2.52 -40.26 -18.27
C GLY A 688 3.90 -40.56 -18.87
N GLU A 689 4.46 -41.72 -18.56
CA GLU A 689 5.78 -42.15 -19.05
C GLU A 689 5.82 -42.10 -20.59
N GLY A 690 6.80 -41.39 -21.13
CA GLY A 690 7.02 -41.24 -22.57
C GLY A 690 6.00 -40.37 -23.32
N CYS A 691 5.00 -39.80 -22.66
CA CYS A 691 3.92 -39.05 -23.33
C CYS A 691 4.37 -37.71 -23.92
N GLY A 692 5.12 -36.90 -23.17
CA GLY A 692 5.67 -35.61 -23.61
C GLY A 692 4.62 -34.55 -24.04
N TYR A 693 3.34 -34.73 -23.72
CA TYR A 693 2.30 -33.74 -24.02
C TYR A 693 2.44 -32.51 -23.13
N GLU A 694 2.53 -31.33 -23.74
CA GLU A 694 2.47 -30.07 -23.05
C GLU A 694 1.79 -28.99 -23.91
N ARG A 695 1.11 -28.05 -23.21
CA ARG A 695 0.57 -26.83 -23.79
C ARG A 695 0.82 -25.65 -22.84
N THR A 696 1.01 -24.48 -23.41
CA THR A 696 1.08 -23.23 -22.64
C THR A 696 -0.19 -22.42 -22.87
N SER A 697 -0.79 -21.90 -21.81
CA SER A 697 -1.85 -20.90 -21.90
C SER A 697 -1.31 -19.56 -21.43
N GLU A 698 -1.64 -18.48 -22.15
CA GLU A 698 -1.43 -17.14 -21.65
C GLU A 698 -2.43 -16.88 -20.52
N ASN A 699 -1.99 -16.17 -19.46
CA ASN A 699 -2.91 -15.77 -18.38
C ASN A 699 -3.97 -14.81 -18.97
N GLU A 700 -5.22 -15.24 -18.96
CA GLU A 700 -6.35 -14.32 -19.09
C GLU A 700 -6.47 -13.40 -17.89
#